data_ad9f742b8321a6e64b5fe55e840d909e
#
_entry.id   ad9f742b8321a6e64b5fe55e840d909e
#
_cell.length_a   1.000
_cell.length_b   1.000
_cell.length_c   1.000
_cell.angle_alpha   90.00
_cell.angle_beta   90.00
_cell.angle_gamma   90.00
#
_symmetry.space_group_name_H-M   'P 1'
#
loop_
_entity.id
_entity.type
_entity.pdbx_description
1 polymer ?
#
loop_
_entity_poly.entity_id
_entity_poly.type
_entity_poly.pdbx_seq_one_letter_code
_entity_poly.pdbx_strand_id
1 'polypeptide(L)'
;MKCLSLGLLLVLWATPAAGAGVTLVSRDVPLGNGRLLSGGPTPAFNMVGLHWQGDGSVSFRTRAADGPWSRWRAAMPEAEDQPDRRSVESRTRRGWRVGNPYWTGDADGIQYRLRGTVRRLRAQFVNSTATAVPSRQISLAGSPGLISRVGWDADERIRRGPPLYASAVRVAVVHHTAGANGYSRAQSTAIVRGIQAYHVKSNGWNDIGYNFLVDRFGQVFEGRYGGVERNVVGAHAEGFNTGSVGVALIGNYAGAAVSSAALTSLSRLLAWRLDVAHVDPRTTLTFLSRGNPRYPASVPVFLRALSGHRDTGFTDCPGNLLYGRLAEIAGIVSATGLPKLYAPSARGTAGQRVRFTGRLSTALPWTVTVTDALGKPVASGSGVSARIDWTWDATKVARKVYRYAIEAGPSVRPVRGTVGEQTIVSPPPPPTVSTALLSAVSASPTTVTPNGDGTTDTTTVTYTLAAPAQVTVHVADEAGRILSTLFSERRDGGKRSFRFTAEAIPDGIYKIMVSATGDDGQQLSVSVRVIVSRVLRGFSVAPAAFSPNSDGRRDELALTFELLGPAEVKLRVLKAGKWAASPFTGALPAGPQKLLWDGRRGAGRLLDGRYTAAITVTDSLSSVTQELPFTADTIAPKLGRIAGTAWRLRISEPATVTIVSGGRRITLDVKAAGVFLVPRRGVALRARVYARDAAGNAAKPLSVP
;
A
#
# COMPACT_ATOMS: atom_id res chain seq x y z
N MET A 1 4.24 11.61 73.98
CA MET A 1 5.19 11.18 72.97
C MET A 1 4.38 10.72 71.77
N LYS A 2 4.32 11.54 70.68
CA LYS A 2 3.56 11.26 69.43
C LYS A 2 4.59 10.88 68.37
N CYS A 3 4.52 9.64 67.86
CA CYS A 3 5.30 9.20 66.72
C CYS A 3 4.59 9.67 65.43
N LEU A 4 5.26 10.53 64.67
CA LEU A 4 4.87 10.86 63.31
C LEU A 4 5.50 9.80 62.35
N SER A 5 4.66 9.06 61.63
CA SER A 5 5.08 8.20 60.54
C SER A 5 5.11 9.02 59.26
N LEU A 6 6.29 9.19 58.71
CA LEU A 6 6.51 9.87 57.42
C LEU A 6 6.29 8.84 56.28
N GLY A 7 5.17 8.92 55.60
CA GLY A 7 4.88 8.12 54.40
C GLY A 7 5.60 8.72 53.17
N LEU A 8 6.55 7.97 52.61
CA LEU A 8 7.24 8.30 51.37
C LEU A 8 6.34 8.01 50.18
N LEU A 9 5.75 9.05 49.57
CA LEU A 9 5.00 8.93 48.33
C LEU A 9 6.00 8.79 47.16
N LEU A 10 6.17 7.56 46.67
CA LEU A 10 6.87 7.34 45.39
C LEU A 10 5.97 7.81 44.25
N VAL A 11 6.24 8.99 43.71
CA VAL A 11 5.65 9.44 42.44
C VAL A 11 6.39 8.74 41.32
N LEU A 12 5.80 7.66 40.81
CA LEU A 12 6.21 7.05 39.54
C LEU A 12 5.90 8.02 38.41
N TRP A 13 6.91 8.69 37.92
CA TRP A 13 6.84 9.40 36.64
C TRP A 13 6.72 8.35 35.55
N ALA A 14 5.48 8.14 35.05
CA ALA A 14 5.26 7.44 33.80
C ALA A 14 5.91 8.28 32.69
N THR A 15 7.02 7.82 32.15
CA THR A 15 7.56 8.36 30.91
C THR A 15 6.45 8.24 29.86
N PRO A 16 6.04 9.33 29.20
CA PRO A 16 5.09 9.21 28.10
C PRO A 16 5.71 8.30 27.05
N ALA A 17 5.00 7.23 26.69
CA ALA A 17 5.35 6.41 25.54
C ALA A 17 5.61 7.36 24.37
N ALA A 18 6.82 7.30 23.79
CA ALA A 18 7.20 8.13 22.65
C ALA A 18 6.19 7.85 21.52
N GLY A 19 5.19 8.70 21.38
CA GLY A 19 4.23 8.66 20.31
C GLY A 19 4.99 8.70 19.00
N ALA A 20 4.72 7.75 18.12
CA ALA A 20 5.30 7.66 16.80
C ALA A 20 5.10 8.99 16.06
N GLY A 21 6.12 9.81 16.03
CA GLY A 21 6.08 11.16 15.50
C GLY A 21 7.24 11.42 14.54
N VAL A 22 6.98 12.27 13.54
CA VAL A 22 8.05 12.83 12.71
C VAL A 22 8.52 14.12 13.35
N THR A 23 9.79 14.17 13.75
CA THR A 23 10.44 15.40 14.18
C THR A 23 11.23 16.01 13.02
N LEU A 24 11.19 17.35 12.91
CA LEU A 24 12.02 18.10 11.97
C LEU A 24 12.71 19.23 12.72
N VAL A 25 14.04 19.19 12.69
CA VAL A 25 14.90 20.21 13.30
C VAL A 25 15.68 20.93 12.22
N SER A 26 15.53 22.25 12.14
CA SER A 26 16.23 23.12 11.21
C SER A 26 17.43 23.77 11.92
N ARG A 27 18.63 23.67 11.33
CA ARG A 27 19.84 24.32 11.88
C ARG A 27 20.61 25.05 10.79
N ASP A 28 20.97 26.30 11.05
CA ASP A 28 21.94 27.02 10.24
C ASP A 28 23.34 26.45 10.53
N VAL A 29 24.09 26.16 9.48
CA VAL A 29 25.45 25.61 9.57
C VAL A 29 26.43 26.80 9.53
N PRO A 30 27.22 27.02 10.58
CA PRO A 30 28.26 28.06 10.56
C PRO A 30 29.24 27.84 9.40
N LEU A 31 29.39 28.83 8.55
CA LEU A 31 30.35 28.81 7.45
C LEU A 31 31.67 29.42 7.97
N GLY A 32 32.66 28.57 8.28
CA GLY A 32 34.02 29.01 8.55
C GLY A 32 34.79 29.27 7.25
N ASN A 33 36.07 29.60 7.38
CA ASN A 33 36.98 29.84 6.24
C ASN A 33 37.30 28.54 5.44
N GLY A 34 36.90 27.36 5.95
CA GLY A 34 37.17 26.08 5.34
C GLY A 34 36.08 25.63 4.37
N ARG A 35 36.49 24.90 3.32
CA ARG A 35 35.54 24.26 2.38
C ARG A 35 34.98 22.92 2.90
N LEU A 36 35.53 22.38 3.97
CA LEU A 36 35.07 21.16 4.67
C LEU A 36 34.58 21.59 6.06
N LEU A 37 33.31 21.35 6.32
CA LEU A 37 32.67 21.74 7.58
C LEU A 37 32.26 20.48 8.35
N SER A 38 32.55 20.43 9.65
CA SER A 38 31.95 19.50 10.58
C SER A 38 30.56 19.99 11.00
N GLY A 39 29.59 19.10 11.07
CA GLY A 39 28.21 19.49 11.43
C GLY A 39 28.00 19.83 12.90
N GLY A 40 29.03 19.71 13.75
CA GLY A 40 28.86 19.82 15.21
C GLY A 40 27.91 18.71 15.75
N PRO A 41 27.42 18.84 16.99
CA PRO A 41 26.40 17.93 17.53
C PRO A 41 25.12 18.04 16.72
N THR A 42 24.64 16.92 16.17
CA THR A 42 23.36 16.84 15.43
C THR A 42 22.28 16.15 16.27
N PRO A 43 20.99 16.47 16.08
CA PRO A 43 19.96 15.58 16.59
C PRO A 43 20.06 14.22 15.89
N ALA A 44 19.55 13.15 16.49
CA ALA A 44 19.36 11.90 15.77
C ALA A 44 18.40 12.12 14.61
N PHE A 45 18.73 11.62 13.42
CA PHE A 45 17.96 11.76 12.20
C PHE A 45 18.09 10.53 11.31
N ASN A 46 17.12 10.35 10.41
CA ASN A 46 17.21 9.30 9.39
C ASN A 46 16.95 9.84 7.97
N MET A 47 16.65 11.14 7.88
CA MET A 47 16.55 11.85 6.61
C MET A 47 17.12 13.27 6.78
N VAL A 48 17.79 13.77 5.75
CA VAL A 48 18.36 15.13 5.75
C VAL A 48 18.16 15.81 4.42
N GLY A 49 17.80 17.09 4.46
CA GLY A 49 17.80 17.97 3.28
C GLY A 49 18.62 19.22 3.56
N LEU A 50 19.26 19.75 2.53
CA LEU A 50 20.13 20.92 2.65
C LEU A 50 19.58 22.07 1.84
N HIS A 51 19.49 23.24 2.47
CA HIS A 51 19.13 24.49 1.81
C HIS A 51 20.35 25.43 1.83
N TRP A 52 20.64 26.09 0.72
CA TRP A 52 21.75 27.05 0.68
C TRP A 52 21.47 28.25 -0.20
N GLN A 53 22.19 29.34 0.03
CA GLN A 53 22.19 30.53 -0.80
C GLN A 53 23.53 30.69 -1.52
N GLY A 54 23.50 31.18 -2.74
CA GLY A 54 24.68 31.37 -3.61
C GLY A 54 24.70 30.37 -4.76
N ASP A 55 25.66 30.54 -5.67
CA ASP A 55 25.77 29.79 -6.91
C ASP A 55 26.64 28.50 -6.75
N GLY A 56 27.19 28.34 -5.56
CA GLY A 56 27.97 27.16 -5.23
C GLY A 56 27.13 25.90 -5.09
N SER A 57 27.81 24.80 -4.89
CA SER A 57 27.23 23.49 -4.62
C SER A 57 27.65 22.95 -3.25
N VAL A 58 26.78 22.15 -2.66
CA VAL A 58 26.98 21.50 -1.38
C VAL A 58 26.98 20.01 -1.59
N SER A 59 27.97 19.32 -1.00
CA SER A 59 27.98 17.88 -0.83
C SER A 59 27.99 17.55 0.66
N PHE A 60 27.47 16.41 1.02
CA PHE A 60 27.45 15.96 2.41
C PHE A 60 27.75 14.47 2.52
N ARG A 61 28.11 14.03 3.71
CA ARG A 61 28.17 12.66 4.13
C ARG A 61 27.69 12.50 5.57
N THR A 62 27.15 11.35 5.90
CA THR A 62 26.56 11.06 7.21
C THR A 62 27.16 9.80 7.81
N ARG A 63 27.00 9.64 9.11
CA ARG A 63 27.32 8.39 9.81
C ARG A 63 26.26 8.10 10.87
N ALA A 64 26.05 6.82 11.14
CA ALA A 64 25.37 6.37 12.35
C ALA A 64 26.31 6.50 13.56
N ALA A 65 25.75 6.46 14.79
CA ALA A 65 26.53 6.43 16.01
C ALA A 65 27.61 5.33 15.90
N ASP A 66 28.85 5.71 16.17
CA ASP A 66 30.06 4.84 16.14
C ASP A 66 30.30 4.11 14.80
N GLY A 67 29.54 4.45 13.75
CA GLY A 67 29.67 3.87 12.43
C GLY A 67 30.67 4.59 11.51
N PRO A 68 31.01 3.99 10.36
CA PRO A 68 31.85 4.64 9.36
C PRO A 68 31.09 5.77 8.64
N TRP A 69 31.83 6.76 8.14
CA TRP A 69 31.29 7.80 7.28
C TRP A 69 30.80 7.22 5.94
N SER A 70 29.60 7.61 5.53
CA SER A 70 29.09 7.31 4.19
C SER A 70 29.97 7.95 3.11
N ARG A 71 29.78 7.54 1.84
CA ARG A 71 30.37 8.24 0.70
C ARG A 71 29.80 9.66 0.59
N TRP A 72 30.58 10.60 0.04
CA TRP A 72 30.15 11.95 -0.28
C TRP A 72 29.04 11.94 -1.32
N ARG A 73 28.01 12.75 -1.11
CA ARG A 73 26.84 12.92 -2.00
C ARG A 73 26.61 14.39 -2.26
N ALA A 74 26.21 14.74 -3.47
CA ALA A 74 25.74 16.08 -3.79
C ALA A 74 24.36 16.30 -3.14
N ALA A 75 24.15 17.47 -2.57
CA ALA A 75 22.82 17.98 -2.23
C ALA A 75 22.16 18.40 -3.55
N MET A 76 21.38 17.51 -4.17
CA MET A 76 20.69 17.77 -5.43
C MET A 76 19.63 18.84 -5.20
N PRO A 77 19.64 19.97 -5.93
CA PRO A 77 18.59 20.97 -5.75
C PRO A 77 17.26 20.47 -6.32
N GLU A 78 16.22 20.55 -5.51
CA GLU A 78 14.82 20.31 -5.88
C GLU A 78 14.27 21.55 -6.61
N ALA A 79 14.96 21.96 -7.67
CA ALA A 79 14.74 23.26 -8.29
C ALA A 79 13.35 23.36 -8.94
N GLU A 80 12.77 22.23 -9.36
CA GLU A 80 11.57 22.21 -10.17
C GLU A 80 10.48 21.25 -9.62
N ASP A 81 10.78 20.51 -8.55
CA ASP A 81 9.78 19.86 -7.71
C ASP A 81 9.17 20.94 -6.81
N GLN A 82 8.11 21.60 -7.26
CA GLN A 82 7.43 22.63 -6.47
C GLN A 82 6.05 22.94 -7.05
N PRO A 83 5.19 23.61 -6.26
CA PRO A 83 3.91 24.11 -6.74
C PRO A 83 4.07 25.08 -7.92
N ASP A 84 3.06 25.15 -8.78
CA ASP A 84 3.03 26.15 -9.87
C ASP A 84 3.17 27.57 -9.31
N ARG A 85 4.00 28.43 -9.90
CA ARG A 85 4.38 29.77 -9.39
C ARG A 85 3.22 30.68 -9.02
N ARG A 86 2.09 30.56 -9.73
CA ARG A 86 0.89 31.37 -9.51
C ARG A 86 -0.17 30.66 -8.66
N SER A 87 0.15 29.50 -8.08
CA SER A 87 -0.76 28.82 -7.18
C SER A 87 -0.77 29.43 -5.79
N VAL A 88 -1.87 29.27 -5.06
CA VAL A 88 -1.99 29.71 -3.66
C VAL A 88 -0.99 29.02 -2.73
N GLU A 89 -0.41 27.93 -3.17
CA GLU A 89 0.59 27.13 -2.45
C GLU A 89 2.02 27.62 -2.68
N SER A 90 2.26 28.37 -3.75
CA SER A 90 3.59 28.87 -4.09
C SER A 90 4.14 29.77 -2.98
N ARG A 91 5.42 29.56 -2.62
CA ARG A 91 6.14 30.37 -1.63
C ARG A 91 7.42 30.92 -2.25
N THR A 92 7.67 32.20 -2.07
CA THR A 92 8.90 32.83 -2.53
C THR A 92 10.07 32.38 -1.67
N ARG A 93 11.03 31.70 -2.26
CA ARG A 93 12.22 31.17 -1.56
C ARG A 93 13.41 32.15 -1.45
N ARG A 94 13.27 33.38 -1.90
CA ARG A 94 14.25 34.50 -1.80
C ARG A 94 15.72 34.01 -1.90
N GLY A 95 16.10 33.40 -3.03
CA GLY A 95 17.47 33.00 -3.32
C GLY A 95 17.96 31.71 -2.62
N TRP A 96 17.11 30.97 -1.93
CA TRP A 96 17.45 29.68 -1.40
C TRP A 96 17.34 28.59 -2.47
N ARG A 97 18.40 27.81 -2.62
CA ARG A 97 18.38 26.52 -3.30
C ARG A 97 17.96 25.47 -2.28
N VAL A 98 17.06 24.58 -2.64
CA VAL A 98 16.48 23.56 -1.77
C VAL A 98 16.91 22.21 -2.29
N GLY A 99 17.62 21.45 -1.49
CA GLY A 99 18.04 20.08 -1.84
C GLY A 99 16.95 19.07 -1.55
N ASN A 100 16.98 17.96 -2.28
CA ASN A 100 16.05 16.85 -2.06
C ASN A 100 16.23 16.23 -0.68
N PRO A 101 15.16 15.77 -0.03
CA PRO A 101 15.27 15.00 1.22
C PRO A 101 15.94 13.67 0.94
N TYR A 102 17.07 13.41 1.60
CA TYR A 102 17.84 12.19 1.44
C TYR A 102 17.67 11.27 2.65
N TRP A 103 17.16 10.05 2.44
CA TRP A 103 17.09 9.02 3.47
C TRP A 103 18.48 8.48 3.77
N THR A 104 18.92 8.61 5.01
CA THR A 104 20.25 8.19 5.48
C THR A 104 20.25 6.85 6.19
N GLY A 105 19.07 6.37 6.62
CA GLY A 105 18.98 5.49 7.77
C GLY A 105 19.35 6.25 9.06
N ASP A 106 19.35 5.59 10.19
CA ASP A 106 19.67 6.21 11.48
C ASP A 106 21.07 6.82 11.46
N ALA A 107 21.17 8.09 11.77
CA ALA A 107 22.40 8.87 11.73
C ALA A 107 22.41 9.94 12.84
N ASP A 108 23.60 10.27 13.31
CA ASP A 108 23.85 11.30 14.32
C ASP A 108 25.03 12.23 13.95
N GLY A 109 25.71 11.93 12.83
CA GLY A 109 26.83 12.72 12.34
C GLY A 109 26.66 13.16 10.89
N ILE A 110 27.05 14.40 10.58
CA ILE A 110 27.06 14.95 9.22
C ILE A 110 28.30 15.81 9.00
N GLN A 111 28.82 15.77 7.79
CA GLN A 111 29.86 16.67 7.31
C GLN A 111 29.44 17.25 5.97
N TYR A 112 29.89 18.48 5.70
CA TYR A 112 29.57 19.20 4.49
C TYR A 112 30.83 19.58 3.73
N ARG A 113 30.76 19.55 2.40
CA ARG A 113 31.80 20.04 1.50
C ARG A 113 31.18 21.07 0.57
N LEU A 114 31.78 22.25 0.55
CA LEU A 114 31.33 23.39 -0.25
C LEU A 114 32.22 23.57 -1.46
N ARG A 115 31.63 23.91 -2.60
CA ARG A 115 32.33 24.31 -3.83
C ARG A 115 31.67 25.60 -4.38
N GLY A 116 32.48 26.55 -4.86
CA GLY A 116 32.01 27.86 -5.31
C GLY A 116 31.46 28.70 -4.16
N THR A 117 30.57 29.62 -4.44
CA THR A 117 30.06 30.61 -3.48
C THR A 117 28.82 30.05 -2.77
N VAL A 118 28.96 29.70 -1.51
CA VAL A 118 27.85 29.37 -0.60
C VAL A 118 27.85 30.42 0.51
N ARG A 119 26.81 31.27 0.56
CA ARG A 119 26.70 32.40 1.52
C ARG A 119 25.99 32.00 2.80
N ARG A 120 25.06 31.06 2.73
CA ARG A 120 24.32 30.47 3.87
C ARG A 120 24.06 29.02 3.58
N LEU A 121 24.11 28.19 4.63
CA LEU A 121 23.77 26.77 4.57
C LEU A 121 22.87 26.45 5.75
N ARG A 122 21.79 25.71 5.50
CA ARG A 122 20.84 25.22 6.49
C ARG A 122 20.61 23.75 6.29
N ALA A 123 20.75 22.97 7.37
CA ALA A 123 20.41 21.56 7.38
C ALA A 123 19.03 21.35 8.01
N GLN A 124 18.23 20.52 7.36
CA GLN A 124 16.91 20.08 7.80
C GLN A 124 17.01 18.62 8.20
N PHE A 125 17.05 18.34 9.49
CA PHE A 125 17.13 16.99 10.06
C PHE A 125 15.73 16.47 10.32
N VAL A 126 15.38 15.36 9.69
CA VAL A 126 14.11 14.68 9.91
C VAL A 126 14.40 13.35 10.58
N ASN A 127 13.70 13.08 11.67
CA ASN A 127 13.65 11.76 12.27
C ASN A 127 12.21 11.24 12.16
N SER A 128 12.04 10.20 11.35
CA SER A 128 10.76 9.56 11.06
C SER A 128 10.84 8.09 11.46
N THR A 129 10.11 7.70 12.49
CA THR A 129 10.06 6.32 12.95
C THR A 129 8.95 5.56 12.24
N ALA A 130 9.21 4.29 11.89
CA ALA A 130 8.18 3.41 11.38
C ALA A 130 7.21 3.06 12.51
N THR A 131 5.94 3.37 12.33
CA THR A 131 4.88 2.83 13.18
C THR A 131 4.43 1.51 12.58
N ALA A 132 4.28 0.49 13.41
CA ALA A 132 3.57 -0.75 13.02
C ALA A 132 2.07 -0.47 12.92
N VAL A 133 1.66 0.36 11.97
CA VAL A 133 0.24 0.51 11.64
C VAL A 133 -0.11 -0.62 10.69
N PRO A 134 -1.17 -1.41 10.96
CA PRO A 134 -1.66 -2.38 9.96
C PRO A 134 -1.89 -1.64 8.65
N SER A 135 -1.22 -2.05 7.59
CA SER A 135 -1.29 -1.38 6.29
C SER A 135 -2.73 -1.39 5.79
N ARG A 136 -3.43 -0.27 5.90
CA ARG A 136 -4.75 -0.12 5.30
C ARG A 136 -4.58 0.09 3.81
N GLN A 137 -4.91 -0.95 3.05
CA GLN A 137 -4.89 -0.90 1.60
C GLN A 137 -6.22 -0.36 1.06
N ILE A 138 -6.12 0.51 0.06
CA ILE A 138 -7.23 0.89 -0.80
C ILE A 138 -7.21 -0.10 -1.97
N SER A 139 -8.31 -0.82 -2.17
CA SER A 139 -8.50 -1.69 -3.32
C SER A 139 -9.67 -1.16 -4.12
N LEU A 140 -9.40 -0.62 -5.32
CA LEU A 140 -10.40 -0.13 -6.27
C LEU A 140 -10.35 -1.00 -7.52
N ALA A 141 -11.45 -1.05 -8.26
CA ALA A 141 -11.53 -1.84 -9.49
C ALA A 141 -10.39 -1.49 -10.45
N GLY A 142 -9.56 -2.48 -10.77
CA GLY A 142 -8.39 -2.34 -11.64
C GLY A 142 -7.17 -1.63 -11.02
N SER A 143 -7.26 -1.13 -9.77
CA SER A 143 -6.10 -0.52 -9.10
C SER A 143 -5.12 -1.58 -8.58
N PRO A 144 -3.83 -1.27 -8.47
CA PRO A 144 -2.96 -2.02 -7.57
C PRO A 144 -3.42 -1.79 -6.13
N GLY A 145 -3.07 -2.69 -5.19
CA GLY A 145 -3.26 -2.40 -3.77
C GLY A 145 -2.49 -1.16 -3.36
N LEU A 146 -3.18 -0.14 -2.87
CA LEU A 146 -2.61 1.13 -2.46
C LEU A 146 -2.58 1.21 -0.93
N ILE A 147 -1.43 1.53 -0.35
CA ILE A 147 -1.34 1.89 1.07
C ILE A 147 -1.90 3.30 1.21
N SER A 148 -3.04 3.40 1.90
CA SER A 148 -3.72 4.68 2.11
C SER A 148 -2.90 5.62 3.00
N ARG A 149 -3.25 6.90 3.03
CA ARG A 149 -2.63 7.89 3.94
C ARG A 149 -2.71 7.45 5.41
N VAL A 150 -3.83 6.85 5.82
CA VAL A 150 -3.94 6.24 7.16
C VAL A 150 -3.01 5.03 7.30
N GLY A 151 -2.82 4.24 6.23
CA GLY A 151 -1.96 3.05 6.24
C GLY A 151 -0.47 3.34 6.36
N TRP A 152 0.00 4.53 5.97
CA TRP A 152 1.37 4.98 6.22
C TRP A 152 1.45 6.06 7.31
N ASP A 153 0.36 6.27 8.06
CA ASP A 153 0.25 7.18 9.18
C ASP A 153 0.64 8.62 8.83
N ALA A 154 0.01 9.17 7.77
CA ALA A 154 0.19 10.55 7.35
C ALA A 154 -0.19 11.50 8.49
N ASP A 155 0.64 12.49 8.79
CA ASP A 155 0.26 13.54 9.72
C ASP A 155 -0.64 14.57 9.01
N GLU A 156 -1.96 14.37 9.10
CA GLU A 156 -2.93 15.25 8.47
C GLU A 156 -2.98 16.66 9.11
N ARG A 157 -2.48 16.82 10.33
CA ARG A 157 -2.48 18.11 11.07
C ARG A 157 -1.45 19.08 10.50
N ILE A 158 -0.39 18.58 9.86
CA ILE A 158 0.63 19.46 9.28
C ILE A 158 0.25 20.01 7.92
N ARG A 159 -0.81 19.48 7.26
CA ARG A 159 -1.28 20.02 5.97
C ARG A 159 -1.63 21.50 6.10
N ARG A 160 -1.23 22.28 5.09
CA ARG A 160 -1.34 23.76 5.11
C ARG A 160 -2.51 24.29 4.31
N GLY A 161 -3.24 23.44 3.57
CA GLY A 161 -4.37 23.87 2.77
C GLY A 161 -5.20 22.71 2.20
N PRO A 162 -6.37 23.01 1.65
CA PRO A 162 -7.21 22.04 0.98
C PRO A 162 -6.56 21.54 -0.32
N PRO A 163 -6.96 20.36 -0.82
CA PRO A 163 -6.51 19.89 -2.12
C PRO A 163 -7.08 20.73 -3.24
N LEU A 164 -6.27 20.98 -4.26
CA LEU A 164 -6.70 21.59 -5.52
C LEU A 164 -6.95 20.50 -6.55
N TYR A 165 -7.89 20.74 -7.46
CA TYR A 165 -8.26 19.76 -8.48
C TYR A 165 -8.18 20.36 -9.89
N ALA A 166 -7.61 19.59 -10.81
CA ALA A 166 -7.65 19.91 -12.23
C ALA A 166 -8.94 19.36 -12.86
N SER A 167 -9.39 19.97 -13.95
CA SER A 167 -10.53 19.47 -14.73
C SER A 167 -10.27 18.08 -15.33
N ALA A 168 -9.03 17.80 -15.73
CA ALA A 168 -8.61 16.51 -16.25
C ALA A 168 -7.13 16.25 -15.96
N VAL A 169 -6.74 14.98 -15.88
CA VAL A 169 -5.35 14.53 -16.02
C VAL A 169 -5.11 14.17 -17.49
N ARG A 170 -4.01 14.67 -18.04
CA ARG A 170 -3.62 14.49 -19.45
C ARG A 170 -2.27 13.82 -19.61
N VAL A 171 -1.43 13.85 -18.56
CA VAL A 171 -0.07 13.32 -18.56
C VAL A 171 0.26 12.70 -17.20
N ALA A 172 1.00 11.60 -17.21
CA ALA A 172 1.66 11.07 -16.03
C ALA A 172 3.14 11.46 -16.06
N VAL A 173 3.63 12.02 -14.96
CA VAL A 173 5.05 12.40 -14.81
C VAL A 173 5.69 11.45 -13.80
N VAL A 174 6.69 10.71 -14.26
CA VAL A 174 7.45 9.78 -13.43
C VAL A 174 8.66 10.48 -12.84
N HIS A 175 8.83 10.29 -11.54
CA HIS A 175 9.92 10.85 -10.73
C HIS A 175 10.72 9.76 -10.02
N HIS A 176 11.83 10.15 -9.44
CA HIS A 176 12.48 9.47 -8.34
C HIS A 176 12.65 10.44 -7.16
N THR A 177 12.79 9.91 -5.94
CA THR A 177 13.03 10.77 -4.77
C THR A 177 14.50 11.14 -4.60
N ALA A 178 15.40 10.66 -5.45
CA ALA A 178 16.85 10.82 -5.41
C ALA A 178 17.50 10.42 -4.07
N GLY A 179 16.79 9.71 -3.19
CA GLY A 179 17.23 9.22 -1.88
C GLY A 179 18.07 7.94 -1.97
N ALA A 180 18.41 7.36 -0.81
CA ALA A 180 19.12 6.09 -0.75
C ALA A 180 18.26 4.92 -1.26
N ASN A 181 18.91 3.92 -1.90
CA ASN A 181 18.27 2.67 -2.31
C ASN A 181 18.38 1.55 -1.26
N GLY A 182 19.23 1.73 -0.24
CA GLY A 182 19.56 0.72 0.77
C GLY A 182 18.61 0.75 1.98
N TYR A 183 17.30 0.82 1.77
CA TYR A 183 16.30 0.76 2.85
C TYR A 183 15.55 -0.58 2.84
N SER A 184 15.01 -0.97 3.99
CA SER A 184 14.16 -2.15 4.14
C SER A 184 12.70 -1.85 3.81
N ARG A 185 11.90 -2.90 3.56
CA ARG A 185 10.46 -2.78 3.31
C ARG A 185 9.71 -2.08 4.46
N ALA A 186 10.11 -2.34 5.70
CA ALA A 186 9.53 -1.72 6.89
C ALA A 186 9.84 -0.22 6.99
N GLN A 187 10.98 0.23 6.44
CA GLN A 187 11.37 1.64 6.44
C GLN A 187 10.62 2.48 5.39
N SER A 188 9.97 1.87 4.40
CA SER A 188 9.29 2.61 3.33
C SER A 188 8.24 3.59 3.86
N THR A 189 7.46 3.19 4.86
CA THR A 189 6.47 4.06 5.52
C THR A 189 7.14 5.27 6.19
N ALA A 190 8.23 5.05 6.93
CA ALA A 190 8.98 6.14 7.56
C ALA A 190 9.56 7.11 6.52
N ILE A 191 10.02 6.62 5.38
CA ILE A 191 10.50 7.45 4.27
C ILE A 191 9.39 8.34 3.73
N VAL A 192 8.20 7.79 3.45
CA VAL A 192 7.06 8.57 2.94
C VAL A 192 6.63 9.66 3.92
N ARG A 193 6.56 9.34 5.23
CA ARG A 193 6.26 10.31 6.29
C ARG A 193 7.33 11.38 6.40
N GLY A 194 8.61 10.99 6.32
CA GLY A 194 9.73 11.94 6.32
C GLY A 194 9.66 12.92 5.15
N ILE A 195 9.32 12.44 3.95
CA ILE A 195 9.11 13.28 2.75
C ILE A 195 7.92 14.22 2.97
N GLN A 196 6.79 13.75 3.52
CA GLN A 196 5.66 14.62 3.85
C GLN A 196 6.08 15.75 4.79
N ALA A 197 6.74 15.41 5.91
CA ALA A 197 7.19 16.39 6.88
C ALA A 197 8.16 17.41 6.27
N TYR A 198 9.08 16.95 5.43
CA TYR A 198 10.04 17.81 4.74
C TYR A 198 9.33 18.77 3.76
N HIS A 199 8.43 18.25 2.90
CA HIS A 199 7.69 19.07 1.95
C HIS A 199 6.82 20.13 2.64
N VAL A 200 6.18 19.78 3.76
CA VAL A 200 5.28 20.69 4.46
C VAL A 200 6.04 21.65 5.37
N LYS A 201 6.89 21.13 6.27
CA LYS A 201 7.53 21.94 7.32
C LYS A 201 8.76 22.69 6.82
N SER A 202 9.54 22.08 5.91
CA SER A 202 10.76 22.70 5.37
C SER A 202 10.50 23.50 4.10
N ASN A 203 9.75 22.92 3.13
CA ASN A 203 9.46 23.59 1.87
C ASN A 203 8.24 24.53 1.95
N GLY A 204 7.38 24.39 2.95
CA GLY A 204 6.18 25.20 3.14
C GLY A 204 5.03 24.86 2.19
N TRP A 205 5.07 23.67 1.56
CA TRP A 205 4.01 23.21 0.68
C TRP A 205 2.77 22.81 1.47
N ASN A 206 1.63 22.69 0.79
CA ASN A 206 0.38 22.30 1.45
C ASN A 206 0.37 20.85 1.91
N ASP A 207 1.08 19.96 1.21
CA ASP A 207 1.21 18.54 1.52
C ASP A 207 2.43 17.95 0.78
N ILE A 208 2.62 16.62 0.86
CA ILE A 208 3.57 15.89 0.04
C ILE A 208 3.35 16.21 -1.45
N GLY A 209 4.41 16.42 -2.22
CA GLY A 209 4.33 16.91 -3.60
C GLY A 209 3.76 15.90 -4.58
N TYR A 210 4.11 14.63 -4.41
CA TYR A 210 3.74 13.54 -5.32
C TYR A 210 2.32 13.03 -5.07
N ASN A 211 1.60 12.68 -6.15
CA ASN A 211 0.28 12.07 -6.02
C ASN A 211 0.39 10.62 -5.52
N PHE A 212 1.43 9.91 -5.95
CA PHE A 212 1.71 8.53 -5.53
C PHE A 212 3.21 8.33 -5.34
N LEU A 213 3.58 7.35 -4.48
CA LEU A 213 4.95 6.88 -4.36
C LEU A 213 4.98 5.35 -4.52
N VAL A 214 6.08 4.83 -5.06
CA VAL A 214 6.29 3.39 -5.21
C VAL A 214 7.68 3.06 -4.64
N ASP A 215 7.75 2.08 -3.74
CA ASP A 215 9.02 1.64 -3.20
C ASP A 215 9.69 0.53 -4.04
N ARG A 216 10.94 0.22 -3.74
CA ARG A 216 11.68 -0.85 -4.41
C ARG A 216 11.07 -2.25 -4.23
N PHE A 217 10.17 -2.42 -3.27
CA PHE A 217 9.51 -3.69 -2.96
C PHE A 217 8.13 -3.81 -3.63
N GLY A 218 7.72 -2.79 -4.39
CA GLY A 218 6.46 -2.73 -5.09
C GLY A 218 5.28 -2.30 -4.21
N GLN A 219 5.52 -1.72 -3.03
CA GLN A 219 4.46 -1.09 -2.26
C GLN A 219 4.09 0.24 -2.93
N VAL A 220 2.80 0.49 -3.08
CA VAL A 220 2.28 1.73 -3.66
C VAL A 220 1.60 2.54 -2.57
N PHE A 221 1.99 3.79 -2.42
CA PHE A 221 1.48 4.69 -1.39
C PHE A 221 0.63 5.79 -2.03
N GLU A 222 -0.55 6.05 -1.45
CA GLU A 222 -1.27 7.29 -1.69
C GLU A 222 -0.41 8.44 -1.16
N GLY A 223 -0.05 9.40 -2.00
CA GLY A 223 0.74 10.55 -1.62
C GLY A 223 -0.12 11.72 -1.19
N ARG A 224 -0.27 12.73 -2.07
CA ARG A 224 -1.00 13.97 -1.79
C ARG A 224 -2.47 13.72 -1.49
N TYR A 225 -2.98 14.35 -0.42
CA TYR A 225 -4.36 14.30 0.01
C TYR A 225 -5.34 14.80 -1.06
N GLY A 226 -6.50 14.17 -1.16
CA GLY A 226 -7.59 14.61 -2.03
C GLY A 226 -8.33 13.50 -2.76
N GLY A 227 -7.88 12.25 -2.61
CA GLY A 227 -8.50 11.05 -3.20
C GLY A 227 -7.78 10.55 -4.44
N VAL A 228 -7.54 9.24 -4.46
CA VAL A 228 -6.67 8.55 -5.44
C VAL A 228 -7.20 8.53 -6.87
N GLU A 229 -8.52 8.59 -7.07
CA GLU A 229 -9.14 8.68 -8.41
C GLU A 229 -9.36 10.12 -8.88
N ARG A 230 -9.27 11.08 -7.97
CA ARG A 230 -9.52 12.49 -8.29
C ARG A 230 -8.31 13.13 -8.96
N ASN A 231 -8.54 14.20 -9.71
CA ASN A 231 -7.49 14.91 -10.42
C ASN A 231 -6.78 15.91 -9.50
N VAL A 232 -6.21 15.41 -8.40
CA VAL A 232 -5.51 16.23 -7.40
C VAL A 232 -4.29 16.88 -8.02
N VAL A 233 -4.18 18.20 -7.91
CA VAL A 233 -3.02 18.97 -8.37
C VAL A 233 -1.85 18.72 -7.42
N GLY A 234 -0.74 18.23 -7.94
CA GLY A 234 0.48 17.96 -7.21
C GLY A 234 1.35 19.21 -6.98
N ALA A 235 2.55 18.97 -6.44
CA ALA A 235 3.64 19.95 -6.36
C ALA A 235 4.95 19.24 -6.73
N HIS A 236 4.96 18.54 -7.87
CA HIS A 236 6.04 17.65 -8.31
C HIS A 236 6.69 18.07 -9.63
N ALA A 237 6.09 19.00 -10.38
CA ALA A 237 6.61 19.50 -11.66
C ALA A 237 6.10 20.93 -11.87
N GLU A 238 6.92 21.93 -11.47
CA GLU A 238 6.55 23.33 -11.60
C GLU A 238 6.13 23.69 -13.02
N GLY A 239 4.99 24.36 -13.15
CA GLY A 239 4.41 24.70 -14.45
C GLY A 239 3.62 23.60 -15.15
N PHE A 240 3.65 22.37 -14.61
CA PHE A 240 3.01 21.18 -15.18
C PHE A 240 2.16 20.40 -14.16
N ASN A 241 2.02 20.87 -12.91
CA ASN A 241 1.25 20.18 -11.87
C ASN A 241 -0.24 20.08 -12.20
N THR A 242 -0.84 21.17 -12.74
CA THR A 242 -2.27 21.19 -13.08
C THR A 242 -2.54 20.43 -14.37
N GLY A 243 -3.15 19.26 -14.28
CA GLY A 243 -3.45 18.40 -15.43
C GLY A 243 -2.43 17.24 -15.59
N SER A 244 -1.57 17.04 -14.60
CA SER A 244 -0.70 15.86 -14.52
C SER A 244 -0.96 15.05 -13.25
N VAL A 245 -0.44 13.81 -13.25
CA VAL A 245 -0.31 12.97 -12.08
C VAL A 245 1.16 12.62 -11.88
N GLY A 246 1.71 12.94 -10.71
CA GLY A 246 3.10 12.65 -10.36
C GLY A 246 3.25 11.35 -9.59
N VAL A 247 4.12 10.47 -10.07
CA VAL A 247 4.45 9.19 -9.42
C VAL A 247 5.94 9.12 -9.17
N ALA A 248 6.36 9.08 -7.89
CA ALA A 248 7.76 9.01 -7.51
C ALA A 248 8.18 7.61 -7.08
N LEU A 249 9.26 7.09 -7.67
CA LEU A 249 9.92 5.89 -7.16
C LEU A 249 10.85 6.30 -6.01
N ILE A 250 10.69 5.65 -4.84
CA ILE A 250 11.57 5.89 -3.69
C ILE A 250 12.96 5.33 -4.00
N GLY A 251 13.98 6.20 -3.96
CA GLY A 251 15.36 5.87 -4.26
C GLY A 251 15.96 6.75 -5.35
N ASN A 252 17.16 6.38 -5.83
CA ASN A 252 17.90 7.06 -6.90
C ASN A 252 18.16 6.09 -8.06
N TYR A 253 17.65 6.42 -9.23
CA TYR A 253 17.73 5.59 -10.43
C TYR A 253 18.61 6.23 -11.55
N ALA A 254 19.52 7.10 -11.17
CA ALA A 254 20.53 7.61 -12.10
C ALA A 254 21.52 6.51 -12.51
N GLY A 255 21.95 5.66 -11.58
CA GLY A 255 22.89 4.57 -11.78
C GLY A 255 22.46 3.22 -11.20
N ALA A 256 21.28 3.13 -10.60
CA ALA A 256 20.72 1.89 -10.07
C ALA A 256 19.53 1.43 -10.92
N ALA A 257 19.45 0.14 -11.21
CA ALA A 257 18.34 -0.45 -11.93
C ALA A 257 17.06 -0.46 -11.05
N VAL A 258 15.92 -0.30 -11.70
CA VAL A 258 14.61 -0.44 -11.05
C VAL A 258 14.34 -1.92 -10.79
N SER A 259 13.92 -2.28 -9.58
CA SER A 259 13.54 -3.66 -9.26
C SER A 259 12.29 -4.10 -10.05
N SER A 260 12.18 -5.39 -10.33
CA SER A 260 11.00 -5.95 -11.03
C SER A 260 9.70 -5.68 -10.26
N ALA A 261 9.75 -5.71 -8.93
CA ALA A 261 8.59 -5.41 -8.08
C ALA A 261 8.13 -3.95 -8.24
N ALA A 262 9.07 -2.99 -8.18
CA ALA A 262 8.77 -1.58 -8.38
C ALA A 262 8.24 -1.31 -9.79
N LEU A 263 8.86 -1.90 -10.81
CA LEU A 263 8.43 -1.75 -12.20
C LEU A 263 7.01 -2.28 -12.44
N THR A 264 6.72 -3.47 -11.92
CA THR A 264 5.39 -4.07 -12.02
C THR A 264 4.33 -3.19 -11.35
N SER A 265 4.61 -2.70 -10.15
CA SER A 265 3.67 -1.86 -9.40
C SER A 265 3.51 -0.48 -10.03
N LEU A 266 4.59 0.14 -10.51
CA LEU A 266 4.53 1.39 -11.27
C LEU A 266 3.66 1.23 -12.52
N SER A 267 3.87 0.16 -13.29
CA SER A 267 3.11 -0.09 -14.52
C SER A 267 1.62 -0.32 -14.24
N ARG A 268 1.27 -1.07 -13.20
CA ARG A 268 -0.12 -1.29 -12.79
C ARG A 268 -0.78 0.00 -12.30
N LEU A 269 -0.07 0.80 -11.49
CA LEU A 269 -0.56 2.09 -11.01
C LEU A 269 -0.85 3.04 -12.17
N LEU A 270 0.09 3.17 -13.11
CA LEU A 270 -0.05 4.02 -14.28
C LEU A 270 -1.16 3.53 -15.22
N ALA A 271 -1.28 2.20 -15.42
CA ALA A 271 -2.33 1.61 -16.24
C ALA A 271 -3.73 1.92 -15.69
N TRP A 272 -3.90 1.80 -14.37
CA TRP A 272 -5.14 2.15 -13.70
C TRP A 272 -5.40 3.67 -13.70
N ARG A 273 -4.41 4.50 -13.35
CA ARG A 273 -4.63 5.94 -13.19
C ARG A 273 -4.86 6.66 -14.53
N LEU A 274 -4.20 6.21 -15.60
CA LEU A 274 -4.43 6.71 -16.95
C LEU A 274 -5.76 6.20 -17.53
N ASP A 275 -6.21 4.99 -17.14
CA ASP A 275 -7.55 4.51 -17.48
C ASP A 275 -8.66 5.34 -16.81
N VAL A 276 -8.49 5.70 -15.52
CA VAL A 276 -9.38 6.65 -14.83
C VAL A 276 -9.48 7.99 -15.58
N ALA A 277 -8.40 8.41 -16.21
CA ALA A 277 -8.32 9.65 -16.98
C ALA A 277 -8.64 9.46 -18.49
N HIS A 278 -8.89 8.24 -18.95
CA HIS A 278 -9.08 7.87 -20.36
C HIS A 278 -7.92 8.31 -21.27
N VAL A 279 -6.69 8.27 -20.77
CA VAL A 279 -5.48 8.67 -21.48
C VAL A 279 -4.77 7.44 -22.04
N ASP A 280 -4.48 7.44 -23.33
CA ASP A 280 -3.62 6.43 -23.93
C ASP A 280 -2.14 6.74 -23.59
N PRO A 281 -1.45 5.83 -22.85
CA PRO A 281 -0.07 6.05 -22.40
C PRO A 281 0.95 6.19 -23.53
N ARG A 282 0.61 5.75 -24.75
CA ARG A 282 1.49 5.76 -25.93
C ARG A 282 1.35 7.02 -26.78
N THR A 283 0.38 7.89 -26.45
CA THR A 283 0.17 9.13 -27.24
C THR A 283 1.12 10.24 -26.81
N THR A 284 1.19 11.23 -27.65
CA THR A 284 1.82 12.52 -27.40
C THR A 284 0.75 13.60 -27.39
N LEU A 285 1.03 14.68 -26.70
CA LEU A 285 0.11 15.81 -26.58
C LEU A 285 0.87 17.12 -26.43
N THR A 286 0.20 18.20 -26.80
CA THR A 286 0.66 19.55 -26.47
C THR A 286 0.11 19.95 -25.11
N PHE A 287 1.00 20.33 -24.20
CA PHE A 287 0.68 20.81 -22.86
C PHE A 287 1.06 22.29 -22.74
N LEU A 288 0.20 23.13 -22.24
CA LEU A 288 0.52 24.55 -22.02
C LEU A 288 1.20 24.70 -20.65
N SER A 289 2.47 25.13 -20.67
CA SER A 289 3.23 25.40 -19.45
C SER A 289 2.56 26.53 -18.63
N ARG A 290 2.56 26.39 -17.32
CA ARG A 290 2.18 27.47 -16.38
C ARG A 290 3.39 28.29 -15.91
N GLY A 291 4.55 27.99 -16.44
CA GLY A 291 5.81 28.70 -16.22
C GLY A 291 6.74 28.03 -15.22
N ASN A 292 7.95 27.75 -15.67
CA ASN A 292 9.10 27.36 -14.88
C ASN A 292 10.40 27.90 -15.53
N PRO A 293 11.60 27.61 -15.00
CA PRO A 293 12.85 28.11 -15.60
C PRO A 293 13.11 27.62 -17.03
N ARG A 294 12.61 26.43 -17.39
CA ARG A 294 12.80 25.83 -18.72
C ARG A 294 11.76 26.30 -19.74
N TYR A 295 10.51 26.40 -19.32
CA TYR A 295 9.38 26.73 -20.18
C TYR A 295 8.60 27.92 -19.62
N PRO A 296 8.62 29.10 -20.27
CA PRO A 296 7.78 30.22 -19.88
C PRO A 296 6.29 29.86 -19.82
N ALA A 297 5.52 30.64 -19.09
CA ALA A 297 4.07 30.43 -19.02
C ALA A 297 3.41 30.60 -20.40
N SER A 298 2.38 29.79 -20.67
CA SER A 298 1.60 29.74 -21.91
C SER A 298 2.37 29.24 -23.15
N VAL A 299 3.59 28.75 -22.97
CA VAL A 299 4.33 28.10 -24.06
C VAL A 299 3.78 26.67 -24.24
N PRO A 300 3.43 26.27 -25.48
CA PRO A 300 3.06 24.90 -25.81
C PRO A 300 4.28 23.99 -25.77
N VAL A 301 4.22 22.93 -24.95
CA VAL A 301 5.28 21.93 -24.80
C VAL A 301 4.76 20.59 -25.30
N PHE A 302 5.52 19.94 -26.16
CA PHE A 302 5.17 18.64 -26.68
C PHE A 302 5.65 17.53 -25.73
N LEU A 303 4.73 16.79 -25.14
CA LEU A 303 4.99 15.75 -24.15
C LEU A 303 4.44 14.42 -24.60
N ARG A 304 5.07 13.33 -24.15
CA ARG A 304 4.46 12.00 -24.13
C ARG A 304 3.42 11.96 -22.99
N ALA A 305 2.32 11.23 -23.17
CA ALA A 305 1.32 11.04 -22.12
C ALA A 305 1.94 10.35 -20.87
N LEU A 306 3.02 9.61 -21.05
CA LEU A 306 3.87 9.10 -19.99
C LEU A 306 5.27 9.70 -20.14
N SER A 307 5.55 10.72 -19.38
CA SER A 307 6.78 11.53 -19.39
C SER A 307 7.59 11.31 -18.12
N GLY A 308 8.88 11.63 -18.17
CA GLY A 308 9.72 11.80 -16.99
C GLY A 308 9.77 13.28 -16.57
N HIS A 309 10.15 13.57 -15.34
CA HIS A 309 10.24 14.94 -14.84
C HIS A 309 11.19 15.81 -15.70
N ARG A 310 12.27 15.26 -16.21
CA ARG A 310 13.19 15.97 -17.11
C ARG A 310 12.57 16.45 -18.43
N ASP A 311 11.42 15.92 -18.82
CA ASP A 311 10.69 16.40 -19.99
C ASP A 311 9.99 17.73 -19.70
N THR A 312 9.73 18.04 -18.43
CA THR A 312 9.01 19.25 -17.97
C THR A 312 9.93 20.30 -17.35
N GLY A 313 11.16 19.96 -16.95
CA GLY A 313 12.07 20.85 -16.22
C GLY A 313 13.55 20.57 -16.45
N PHE A 314 14.43 21.43 -15.89
CA PHE A 314 15.88 21.26 -15.88
C PHE A 314 16.30 20.34 -14.72
N THR A 315 16.12 19.06 -14.84
CA THR A 315 16.43 18.05 -13.82
C THR A 315 16.90 16.74 -14.43
N ASP A 316 17.69 15.96 -13.68
CA ASP A 316 18.07 14.60 -14.04
C ASP A 316 17.01 13.55 -13.65
N CYS A 317 15.96 13.97 -12.92
CA CYS A 317 14.84 13.13 -12.52
C CYS A 317 14.09 12.59 -13.75
N PRO A 318 13.71 11.31 -13.79
CA PRO A 318 13.72 10.28 -12.76
C PRO A 318 15.01 9.45 -12.67
N GLY A 319 16.12 9.93 -13.21
CA GLY A 319 17.38 9.21 -13.34
C GLY A 319 17.49 8.43 -14.66
N ASN A 320 18.71 8.28 -15.17
CA ASN A 320 18.94 7.79 -16.53
C ASN A 320 18.38 6.37 -16.76
N LEU A 321 18.57 5.47 -15.80
CA LEU A 321 18.15 4.08 -15.96
C LEU A 321 16.62 3.92 -15.92
N LEU A 322 15.91 4.72 -15.12
CA LEU A 322 14.45 4.71 -15.14
C LEU A 322 13.91 5.45 -16.36
N TYR A 323 14.49 6.61 -16.70
CA TYR A 323 14.05 7.40 -17.85
C TYR A 323 14.15 6.60 -19.17
N GLY A 324 15.26 5.86 -19.36
CA GLY A 324 15.46 5.02 -20.55
C GLY A 324 14.41 3.92 -20.73
N ARG A 325 13.71 3.55 -19.66
CA ARG A 325 12.65 2.53 -19.69
C ARG A 325 11.23 3.08 -19.90
N LEU A 326 11.03 4.41 -19.95
CA LEU A 326 9.68 4.97 -20.02
C LEU A 326 8.89 4.54 -21.26
N ALA A 327 9.54 4.34 -22.39
CA ALA A 327 8.89 3.84 -23.62
C ALA A 327 8.41 2.38 -23.44
N GLU A 328 9.23 1.52 -22.85
CA GLU A 328 8.87 0.14 -22.48
C GLU A 328 7.72 0.13 -21.48
N ILE A 329 7.80 0.96 -20.43
CA ILE A 329 6.76 1.10 -19.43
C ILE A 329 5.44 1.53 -20.09
N ALA A 330 5.45 2.49 -21.02
CA ALA A 330 4.25 2.91 -21.75
C ALA A 330 3.64 1.76 -22.56
N GLY A 331 4.46 0.88 -23.13
CA GLY A 331 4.02 -0.36 -23.79
C GLY A 331 3.30 -1.30 -22.81
N ILE A 332 3.90 -1.60 -21.66
CA ILE A 332 3.32 -2.44 -20.62
C ILE A 332 2.01 -1.84 -20.11
N VAL A 333 2.00 -0.53 -19.80
CA VAL A 333 0.83 0.21 -19.32
C VAL A 333 -0.33 0.15 -20.32
N SER A 334 -0.04 0.27 -21.62
CA SER A 334 -1.05 0.19 -22.68
C SER A 334 -1.68 -1.19 -22.80
N ALA A 335 -0.93 -2.25 -22.50
CA ALA A 335 -1.38 -3.65 -22.59
C ALA A 335 -2.04 -4.15 -21.29
N THR A 336 -1.97 -3.38 -20.19
CA THR A 336 -2.48 -3.79 -18.87
C THR A 336 -3.92 -3.33 -18.69
N GLY A 337 -4.82 -4.27 -18.29
CA GLY A 337 -6.22 -3.97 -17.94
C GLY A 337 -7.08 -3.58 -19.15
N LEU A 338 -6.88 -4.25 -20.28
CA LEU A 338 -7.71 -4.12 -21.48
C LEU A 338 -9.06 -4.85 -21.29
N PRO A 339 -10.12 -4.41 -22.00
CA PRO A 339 -10.19 -3.29 -22.94
C PRO A 339 -10.37 -1.92 -22.27
N LYS A 340 -10.03 -0.83 -22.98
CA LYS A 340 -10.08 0.55 -22.49
C LYS A 340 -10.72 1.51 -23.50
N LEU A 341 -11.26 2.61 -22.97
CA LEU A 341 -11.75 3.76 -23.74
C LEU A 341 -10.77 4.93 -23.59
N TYR A 342 -10.31 5.49 -24.69
CA TYR A 342 -9.35 6.57 -24.75
C TYR A 342 -9.93 7.82 -25.39
N ALA A 343 -9.52 8.99 -24.89
CA ALA A 343 -9.83 10.31 -25.41
C ALA A 343 -11.34 10.51 -25.72
N PRO A 344 -12.25 10.14 -24.80
CA PRO A 344 -13.67 10.42 -25.02
C PRO A 344 -13.91 11.93 -25.08
N SER A 345 -14.80 12.37 -25.94
CA SER A 345 -15.19 13.77 -26.01
C SER A 345 -16.65 13.94 -26.43
N ALA A 346 -17.27 15.02 -25.97
CA ALA A 346 -18.53 15.54 -26.43
C ALA A 346 -18.32 16.99 -26.88
N ARG A 347 -18.62 17.30 -28.13
CA ARG A 347 -18.42 18.64 -28.72
C ARG A 347 -19.70 19.15 -29.31
N GLY A 348 -20.09 20.36 -28.96
CA GLY A 348 -21.32 21.01 -29.33
C GLY A 348 -22.19 21.34 -28.13
N THR A 349 -23.31 22.02 -28.34
CA THR A 349 -24.24 22.46 -27.30
C THR A 349 -25.67 22.05 -27.64
N ALA A 350 -26.56 21.98 -26.67
CA ALA A 350 -27.97 21.78 -26.89
C ALA A 350 -28.53 22.94 -27.75
N GLY A 351 -29.40 22.65 -28.70
CA GLY A 351 -29.84 23.56 -29.75
C GLY A 351 -28.95 23.56 -31.01
N GLN A 352 -27.91 22.73 -31.03
CA GLN A 352 -27.01 22.48 -32.16
C GLN A 352 -26.76 20.98 -32.31
N ARG A 353 -25.85 20.60 -33.21
CA ARG A 353 -25.38 19.23 -33.30
C ARG A 353 -24.31 18.96 -32.23
N VAL A 354 -24.43 17.85 -31.51
CA VAL A 354 -23.45 17.41 -30.51
C VAL A 354 -22.80 16.11 -30.98
N ARG A 355 -21.48 16.17 -31.22
CA ARG A 355 -20.71 15.01 -31.65
C ARG A 355 -19.98 14.37 -30.46
N PHE A 356 -20.20 13.07 -30.29
CA PHE A 356 -19.51 12.22 -29.31
C PHE A 356 -18.47 11.38 -30.02
N THR A 357 -17.25 11.39 -29.50
CA THR A 357 -16.14 10.61 -30.07
C THR A 357 -15.37 9.90 -28.97
N GLY A 358 -14.68 8.82 -29.33
CA GLY A 358 -13.79 8.07 -28.47
C GLY A 358 -13.08 6.98 -29.25
N ARG A 359 -12.02 6.41 -28.67
CA ARG A 359 -11.28 5.29 -29.26
C ARG A 359 -11.22 4.14 -28.24
N LEU A 360 -11.71 2.98 -28.62
CA LEU A 360 -11.56 1.75 -27.86
C LEU A 360 -10.26 1.05 -28.23
N SER A 361 -9.67 0.34 -27.29
CA SER A 361 -8.45 -0.46 -27.52
C SER A 361 -8.69 -1.63 -28.48
N THR A 362 -9.93 -2.06 -28.62
CA THR A 362 -10.40 -3.09 -29.57
C THR A 362 -11.83 -2.79 -29.98
N ALA A 363 -12.32 -3.41 -31.06
CA ALA A 363 -13.73 -3.26 -31.45
C ALA A 363 -14.64 -3.91 -30.41
N LEU A 364 -15.59 -3.13 -29.89
CA LEU A 364 -16.59 -3.55 -28.90
C LEU A 364 -17.94 -2.90 -29.20
N PRO A 365 -19.05 -3.49 -28.76
CA PRO A 365 -20.31 -2.80 -28.67
C PRO A 365 -20.19 -1.57 -27.77
N TRP A 366 -20.69 -0.44 -28.24
CA TRP A 366 -20.73 0.80 -27.48
C TRP A 366 -22.09 1.48 -27.58
N THR A 367 -22.42 2.25 -26.56
CA THR A 367 -23.62 3.07 -26.50
C THR A 367 -23.30 4.45 -25.96
N VAL A 368 -23.86 5.47 -26.59
CA VAL A 368 -23.91 6.83 -26.04
C VAL A 368 -25.36 7.12 -25.69
N THR A 369 -25.64 7.43 -24.44
CA THR A 369 -26.97 7.80 -23.95
C THR A 369 -26.94 9.23 -23.46
N VAL A 370 -27.90 10.05 -23.95
CA VAL A 370 -28.11 11.42 -23.49
C VAL A 370 -29.41 11.48 -22.69
N THR A 371 -29.34 12.05 -21.48
CA THR A 371 -30.50 12.16 -20.59
C THR A 371 -30.75 13.60 -20.17
N ASP A 372 -32.01 13.92 -19.84
CA ASP A 372 -32.35 15.18 -19.19
C ASP A 372 -31.91 15.21 -17.71
N ALA A 373 -32.22 16.28 -17.00
CA ALA A 373 -31.87 16.45 -15.57
C ALA A 373 -32.51 15.40 -14.65
N LEU A 374 -33.68 14.86 -15.07
CA LEU A 374 -34.39 13.82 -14.33
C LEU A 374 -33.94 12.39 -14.68
N GLY A 375 -32.92 12.26 -15.56
CA GLY A 375 -32.39 10.98 -15.98
C GLY A 375 -33.21 10.30 -17.11
N LYS A 376 -34.22 10.97 -17.67
CA LYS A 376 -35.01 10.43 -18.80
C LYS A 376 -34.15 10.46 -20.07
N PRO A 377 -34.00 9.34 -20.81
CA PRO A 377 -33.33 9.34 -22.09
C PRO A 377 -33.99 10.27 -23.11
N VAL A 378 -33.20 11.10 -23.78
CA VAL A 378 -33.66 12.01 -24.84
C VAL A 378 -33.04 11.67 -26.19
N ALA A 379 -31.91 10.98 -26.20
CA ALA A 379 -31.26 10.46 -27.39
C ALA A 379 -30.30 9.33 -27.06
N SER A 380 -30.09 8.44 -28.01
CA SER A 380 -29.05 7.40 -27.90
C SER A 380 -28.46 7.07 -29.27
N GLY A 381 -27.21 6.63 -29.26
CA GLY A 381 -26.54 6.07 -30.42
C GLY A 381 -25.71 4.88 -30.00
N SER A 382 -25.57 3.90 -30.88
CA SER A 382 -24.83 2.67 -30.60
C SER A 382 -24.08 2.18 -31.84
N GLY A 383 -23.14 1.28 -31.64
CA GLY A 383 -22.39 0.65 -32.72
C GLY A 383 -21.46 -0.45 -32.21
N VAL A 384 -20.79 -1.13 -33.11
CA VAL A 384 -19.73 -2.12 -32.81
C VAL A 384 -18.49 -1.75 -33.59
N SER A 385 -17.53 -1.13 -32.91
CA SER A 385 -16.28 -0.67 -33.56
C SER A 385 -15.24 -0.28 -32.55
N ALA A 386 -13.98 -0.13 -32.97
CA ALA A 386 -12.91 0.45 -32.15
C ALA A 386 -12.98 2.00 -32.08
N ARG A 387 -13.83 2.64 -32.90
CA ARG A 387 -14.02 4.09 -32.90
C ARG A 387 -15.45 4.44 -32.60
N ILE A 388 -15.66 5.20 -31.53
CA ILE A 388 -16.93 5.82 -31.21
C ILE A 388 -17.00 7.13 -31.97
N ASP A 389 -18.01 7.31 -32.81
CA ASP A 389 -18.26 8.52 -33.56
C ASP A 389 -19.77 8.61 -33.86
N TRP A 390 -20.46 9.35 -33.02
CA TRP A 390 -21.92 9.53 -33.12
C TRP A 390 -22.30 11.00 -32.93
N THR A 391 -23.23 11.46 -33.71
CA THR A 391 -23.72 12.85 -33.66
C THR A 391 -25.21 12.87 -33.28
N TRP A 392 -25.50 13.50 -32.17
CA TRP A 392 -26.87 13.82 -31.76
C TRP A 392 -27.29 15.11 -32.43
N ASP A 393 -28.40 15.06 -33.19
CA ASP A 393 -29.07 16.25 -33.68
C ASP A 393 -29.92 16.84 -32.54
N ALA A 394 -29.39 17.83 -31.87
CA ALA A 394 -30.03 18.50 -30.75
C ALA A 394 -30.64 19.86 -31.17
N THR A 395 -30.80 20.12 -32.47
CA THR A 395 -31.31 21.41 -32.99
C THR A 395 -32.73 21.75 -32.53
N LYS A 396 -33.57 20.71 -32.31
CA LYS A 396 -34.98 20.85 -31.90
C LYS A 396 -35.22 20.68 -30.40
N VAL A 397 -34.15 20.52 -29.58
CA VAL A 397 -34.32 20.39 -28.14
C VAL A 397 -34.07 21.70 -27.42
N ALA A 398 -34.61 21.84 -26.21
CA ALA A 398 -34.43 23.04 -25.40
C ALA A 398 -32.92 23.25 -25.07
N ARG A 399 -32.48 24.49 -25.14
CA ARG A 399 -31.12 24.89 -24.75
C ARG A 399 -30.98 24.83 -23.21
N LYS A 400 -30.66 23.65 -22.71
CA LYS A 400 -30.41 23.38 -21.29
C LYS A 400 -29.27 22.37 -21.15
N VAL A 401 -28.85 22.12 -19.95
CA VAL A 401 -27.83 21.08 -19.66
C VAL A 401 -28.45 19.70 -19.75
N TYR A 402 -27.84 18.83 -20.54
CA TYR A 402 -28.13 17.40 -20.60
C TYR A 402 -26.95 16.61 -20.07
N ARG A 403 -27.23 15.47 -19.44
CA ARG A 403 -26.19 14.50 -19.03
C ARG A 403 -25.95 13.51 -20.15
N TYR A 404 -24.74 12.98 -20.25
CA TYR A 404 -24.47 11.87 -21.16
C TYR A 404 -23.65 10.81 -20.48
N ALA A 405 -23.75 9.57 -20.99
CA ALA A 405 -22.91 8.46 -20.69
C ALA A 405 -22.39 7.86 -22.00
N ILE A 406 -21.09 7.50 -22.03
CA ILE A 406 -20.48 6.68 -23.08
C ILE A 406 -20.08 5.38 -22.40
N GLU A 407 -20.64 4.27 -22.85
CA GLU A 407 -20.42 2.94 -22.30
C GLU A 407 -19.98 1.99 -23.43
N ALA A 408 -19.07 1.06 -23.13
CA ALA A 408 -18.58 0.09 -24.10
C ALA A 408 -18.14 -1.20 -23.39
N GLY A 409 -18.78 -2.30 -23.73
CA GLY A 409 -18.52 -3.58 -23.08
C GLY A 409 -18.64 -3.57 -21.55
N PRO A 410 -18.63 -4.70 -20.87
CA PRO A 410 -18.88 -4.77 -19.43
C PRO A 410 -17.69 -4.36 -18.55
N SER A 411 -16.48 -4.38 -19.09
CA SER A 411 -15.24 -4.12 -18.34
C SER A 411 -14.58 -2.78 -18.67
N VAL A 412 -15.10 -2.04 -19.66
CA VAL A 412 -14.60 -0.71 -20.01
C VAL A 412 -15.13 0.33 -19.04
N ARG A 413 -14.26 1.19 -18.51
CA ARG A 413 -14.66 2.29 -17.63
C ARG A 413 -15.57 3.26 -18.40
N PRO A 414 -16.81 3.50 -17.95
CA PRO A 414 -17.72 4.41 -18.63
C PRO A 414 -17.31 5.88 -18.44
N VAL A 415 -17.69 6.71 -19.38
CA VAL A 415 -17.56 8.17 -19.30
C VAL A 415 -18.91 8.80 -19.05
N ARG A 416 -18.96 9.74 -18.11
CA ARG A 416 -20.16 10.53 -17.83
C ARG A 416 -19.81 12.01 -17.87
N GLY A 417 -20.69 12.82 -18.43
CA GLY A 417 -20.47 14.25 -18.52
C GLY A 417 -21.76 15.01 -18.83
N THR A 418 -21.61 16.28 -19.17
CA THR A 418 -22.71 17.16 -19.51
C THR A 418 -22.45 17.86 -20.84
N VAL A 419 -23.51 18.16 -21.57
CA VAL A 419 -23.55 19.02 -22.78
C VAL A 419 -24.62 20.08 -22.61
N GLY A 420 -24.40 21.28 -23.11
CA GLY A 420 -25.30 22.42 -22.99
C GLY A 420 -24.57 23.69 -22.51
N GLU A 421 -25.27 24.83 -22.57
CA GLU A 421 -24.72 26.04 -21.98
C GLU A 421 -24.49 25.80 -20.47
N GLN A 422 -23.24 25.70 -20.07
CA GLN A 422 -22.88 26.01 -18.70
C GLN A 422 -23.04 27.52 -18.55
N THR A 423 -24.10 27.97 -17.89
CA THR A 423 -23.98 29.22 -17.13
C THR A 423 -22.69 29.05 -16.32
N ILE A 424 -21.71 29.95 -16.52
CA ILE A 424 -20.53 29.98 -15.66
C ILE A 424 -21.06 30.30 -14.25
N VAL A 425 -21.55 29.30 -13.57
CA VAL A 425 -21.63 29.34 -12.12
C VAL A 425 -20.16 29.36 -11.73
N SER A 426 -19.70 30.46 -11.21
CA SER A 426 -18.41 30.57 -10.50
C SER A 426 -18.20 29.25 -9.75
N PRO A 427 -17.01 28.62 -9.83
CA PRO A 427 -16.79 27.37 -9.14
C PRO A 427 -17.40 27.54 -7.76
N PRO A 428 -18.25 26.60 -7.30
CA PRO A 428 -18.88 26.73 -5.99
C PRO A 428 -17.76 27.11 -5.04
N PRO A 429 -17.95 28.11 -4.14
CA PRO A 429 -16.93 28.48 -3.19
C PRO A 429 -16.38 27.18 -2.62
N PRO A 430 -15.06 27.08 -2.38
CA PRO A 430 -14.46 25.83 -1.89
C PRO A 430 -15.38 25.37 -0.80
N PRO A 431 -15.87 24.12 -0.83
CA PRO A 431 -16.85 23.67 0.14
C PRO A 431 -16.28 24.08 1.48
N THR A 432 -16.91 25.07 2.12
CA THR A 432 -16.74 25.27 3.55
C THR A 432 -16.72 23.88 4.08
N VAL A 433 -15.73 23.50 4.91
CA VAL A 433 -15.59 22.17 5.47
C VAL A 433 -16.96 21.83 6.07
N SER A 434 -17.85 21.40 5.20
CA SER A 434 -19.04 20.68 5.57
C SER A 434 -18.46 19.39 6.05
N THR A 435 -18.34 19.23 7.35
CA THR A 435 -18.16 17.94 7.97
C THR A 435 -19.32 17.13 7.45
N ALA A 436 -19.10 16.39 6.36
CA ALA A 436 -20.15 15.57 5.77
C ALA A 436 -20.71 14.74 6.89
N LEU A 437 -22.01 14.85 7.16
CA LEU A 437 -22.69 14.19 8.27
C LEU A 437 -22.23 12.74 8.43
N LEU A 438 -21.92 12.07 7.31
CA LEU A 438 -21.41 10.70 7.27
C LEU A 438 -20.16 10.66 6.39
N SER A 439 -19.08 10.07 6.90
CA SER A 439 -17.80 9.93 6.21
C SER A 439 -17.08 8.63 6.57
N ALA A 440 -15.98 8.32 5.87
CA ALA A 440 -15.07 7.22 6.18
C ALA A 440 -15.75 5.84 6.31
N VAL A 441 -16.77 5.54 5.50
CA VAL A 441 -17.42 4.22 5.49
C VAL A 441 -16.47 3.20 4.88
N SER A 442 -16.14 2.15 5.62
CA SER A 442 -15.23 1.08 5.19
C SER A 442 -15.62 -0.26 5.80
N ALA A 443 -15.27 -1.35 5.15
CA ALA A 443 -15.43 -2.71 5.67
C ALA A 443 -14.08 -3.43 5.68
N SER A 444 -13.81 -4.18 6.74
CA SER A 444 -12.59 -4.97 6.86
C SER A 444 -12.86 -6.28 7.59
N PRO A 445 -12.57 -7.44 6.95
CA PRO A 445 -12.18 -7.65 5.55
C PRO A 445 -13.31 -7.28 4.57
N THR A 446 -12.97 -7.04 3.29
CA THR A 446 -13.97 -6.79 2.24
C THR A 446 -14.54 -8.06 1.63
N THR A 447 -13.88 -9.20 1.81
CA THR A 447 -14.39 -10.54 1.48
C THR A 447 -14.71 -11.27 2.77
N VAL A 448 -15.93 -11.78 2.85
CA VAL A 448 -16.44 -12.54 3.99
C VAL A 448 -16.62 -13.99 3.54
N THR A 449 -16.11 -14.92 4.32
CA THR A 449 -16.18 -16.37 4.06
C THR A 449 -16.97 -17.06 5.17
N PRO A 450 -18.30 -16.87 5.24
CA PRO A 450 -19.12 -17.35 6.37
C PRO A 450 -19.32 -18.88 6.30
N ASN A 451 -18.23 -19.62 6.47
CA ASN A 451 -18.17 -21.08 6.43
C ASN A 451 -18.04 -21.73 7.83
N GLY A 452 -17.97 -20.90 8.90
CA GLY A 452 -17.91 -21.33 10.30
C GLY A 452 -16.55 -21.83 10.75
N ASP A 453 -15.46 -21.54 10.00
CA ASP A 453 -14.11 -21.94 10.38
C ASP A 453 -13.39 -20.93 11.30
N GLY A 454 -14.05 -19.82 11.62
CA GLY A 454 -13.52 -18.74 12.46
C GLY A 454 -12.62 -17.76 11.71
N THR A 455 -12.37 -17.98 10.41
CA THR A 455 -11.48 -17.15 9.59
C THR A 455 -12.29 -16.35 8.59
N THR A 456 -12.32 -15.02 8.73
CA THR A 456 -13.07 -14.10 7.85
C THR A 456 -14.58 -14.37 7.72
N ASP A 457 -15.19 -15.05 8.70
CA ASP A 457 -16.65 -15.31 8.72
C ASP A 457 -17.49 -14.03 8.81
N THR A 458 -16.89 -12.94 9.23
CA THR A 458 -17.56 -11.66 9.44
C THR A 458 -16.68 -10.49 8.99
N THR A 459 -17.31 -9.35 8.71
CA THR A 459 -16.59 -8.09 8.50
C THR A 459 -17.03 -7.02 9.49
N THR A 460 -16.11 -6.15 9.85
CA THR A 460 -16.43 -4.95 10.63
C THR A 460 -16.58 -3.77 9.69
N VAL A 461 -17.78 -3.19 9.68
CA VAL A 461 -18.06 -1.94 8.96
C VAL A 461 -17.86 -0.78 9.91
N THR A 462 -17.04 0.18 9.52
CA THR A 462 -16.76 1.40 10.28
C THR A 462 -17.17 2.63 9.49
N TYR A 463 -17.65 3.67 10.20
CA TYR A 463 -18.04 4.96 9.64
C TYR A 463 -17.84 6.07 10.66
N THR A 464 -17.87 7.32 10.22
CA THR A 464 -17.75 8.49 11.10
C THR A 464 -18.93 9.42 10.87
N LEU A 465 -19.59 9.81 11.96
CA LEU A 465 -20.64 10.82 11.99
C LEU A 465 -20.05 12.15 12.50
N ALA A 466 -20.34 13.24 11.81
CA ALA A 466 -19.93 14.58 12.24
C ALA A 466 -20.75 15.10 13.43
N ALA A 467 -22.01 14.65 13.54
CA ALA A 467 -22.95 15.00 14.61
C ALA A 467 -23.86 13.79 14.90
N PRO A 468 -24.65 13.79 15.98
CA PRO A 468 -25.67 12.78 16.23
C PRO A 468 -26.66 12.69 15.07
N ALA A 469 -26.98 11.47 14.61
CA ALA A 469 -27.82 11.24 13.46
C ALA A 469 -28.64 9.95 13.58
N GLN A 470 -29.78 9.89 12.91
CA GLN A 470 -30.47 8.63 12.65
C GLN A 470 -29.70 7.85 11.59
N VAL A 471 -29.18 6.68 11.94
CA VAL A 471 -28.39 5.83 11.03
C VAL A 471 -29.20 4.62 10.63
N THR A 472 -29.36 4.41 9.33
CA THR A 472 -29.99 3.21 8.76
C THR A 472 -28.96 2.48 7.92
N VAL A 473 -28.85 1.17 8.14
CA VAL A 473 -27.91 0.33 7.37
C VAL A 473 -28.68 -0.73 6.62
N HIS A 474 -28.41 -0.77 5.30
CA HIS A 474 -28.99 -1.75 4.38
C HIS A 474 -27.94 -2.63 3.76
N VAL A 475 -28.31 -3.88 3.46
CA VAL A 475 -27.62 -4.74 2.51
C VAL A 475 -28.34 -4.62 1.16
N ALA A 476 -27.59 -4.29 0.13
CA ALA A 476 -28.12 -4.19 -1.24
C ALA A 476 -27.29 -5.08 -2.17
N ASP A 477 -27.90 -5.48 -3.30
CA ASP A 477 -27.18 -6.15 -4.38
C ASP A 477 -26.25 -5.17 -5.12
N GLU A 478 -25.50 -5.68 -6.09
CA GLU A 478 -24.57 -4.85 -6.87
C GLU A 478 -25.27 -3.74 -7.66
N ALA A 479 -26.52 -3.94 -8.05
CA ALA A 479 -27.35 -2.94 -8.70
C ALA A 479 -27.87 -1.85 -7.74
N GLY A 480 -27.72 -2.06 -6.42
CA GLY A 480 -28.17 -1.12 -5.38
C GLY A 480 -29.58 -1.37 -4.89
N ARG A 481 -30.23 -2.49 -5.29
CA ARG A 481 -31.54 -2.90 -4.77
C ARG A 481 -31.37 -3.40 -3.33
N ILE A 482 -32.10 -2.81 -2.39
CA ILE A 482 -32.08 -3.20 -0.98
C ILE A 482 -32.64 -4.61 -0.82
N LEU A 483 -31.86 -5.48 -0.22
CA LEU A 483 -32.22 -6.86 0.10
C LEU A 483 -32.69 -7.00 1.53
N SER A 484 -32.05 -6.28 2.45
CA SER A 484 -32.43 -6.27 3.86
C SER A 484 -31.96 -5.00 4.57
N THR A 485 -32.62 -4.67 5.70
CA THR A 485 -32.19 -3.63 6.63
C THR A 485 -31.56 -4.31 7.83
N LEU A 486 -30.32 -3.97 8.15
CA LEU A 486 -29.63 -4.53 9.31
C LEU A 486 -30.07 -3.86 10.60
N PHE A 487 -30.16 -2.53 10.61
CA PHE A 487 -30.68 -1.75 11.72
C PHE A 487 -31.05 -0.32 11.26
N SER A 488 -31.84 0.36 12.09
CA SER A 488 -32.14 1.79 11.95
C SER A 488 -32.24 2.37 13.36
N GLU A 489 -31.29 3.18 13.76
CA GLU A 489 -31.19 3.70 15.13
C GLU A 489 -30.44 5.04 15.20
N ARG A 490 -30.69 5.81 16.23
CA ARG A 490 -29.94 7.03 16.49
C ARG A 490 -28.55 6.71 17.05
N ARG A 491 -27.55 7.35 16.50
CA ARG A 491 -26.13 7.22 16.90
C ARG A 491 -25.53 8.60 17.16
N ASP A 492 -24.72 8.72 18.21
CA ASP A 492 -23.96 9.95 18.49
C ASP A 492 -22.85 10.17 17.47
N GLY A 493 -22.37 11.41 17.37
CA GLY A 493 -21.23 11.79 16.57
C GLY A 493 -19.95 11.01 16.91
N GLY A 494 -18.99 11.00 15.98
CA GLY A 494 -17.72 10.32 16.11
C GLY A 494 -17.64 9.00 15.32
N LYS A 495 -16.55 8.27 15.52
CA LYS A 495 -16.28 6.99 14.82
C LYS A 495 -17.19 5.89 15.41
N ARG A 496 -17.90 5.20 14.54
CA ARG A 496 -18.81 4.10 14.87
C ARG A 496 -18.48 2.86 14.07
N SER A 497 -18.88 1.70 14.56
CA SER A 497 -18.71 0.44 13.87
C SER A 497 -19.82 -0.54 14.23
N PHE A 498 -20.02 -1.52 13.34
CA PHE A 498 -20.84 -2.69 13.58
C PHE A 498 -20.25 -3.91 12.89
N ARG A 499 -20.61 -5.09 13.37
CA ARG A 499 -20.20 -6.36 12.79
C ARG A 499 -21.27 -6.82 11.82
N PHE A 500 -20.87 -7.18 10.62
CA PHE A 500 -21.74 -7.77 9.60
C PHE A 500 -21.41 -9.26 9.45
N THR A 501 -22.43 -10.11 9.58
CA THR A 501 -22.39 -11.54 9.33
C THR A 501 -23.22 -11.83 8.08
N ALA A 502 -22.72 -12.72 7.20
CA ALA A 502 -23.37 -13.03 5.94
C ALA A 502 -23.88 -14.49 5.87
N GLU A 503 -24.17 -15.10 7.04
CA GLU A 503 -24.55 -16.51 7.11
C GLU A 503 -25.77 -16.86 6.25
N ALA A 504 -26.80 -16.01 6.24
CA ALA A 504 -28.02 -16.19 5.47
C ALA A 504 -27.99 -15.57 4.07
N ILE A 505 -26.85 -14.97 3.67
CA ILE A 505 -26.73 -14.29 2.39
C ILE A 505 -25.99 -15.21 1.42
N PRO A 506 -26.51 -15.46 0.20
CA PRO A 506 -25.83 -16.24 -0.83
C PRO A 506 -24.46 -15.68 -1.21
N ASP A 507 -23.65 -16.51 -1.85
CA ASP A 507 -22.39 -16.02 -2.43
C ASP A 507 -22.66 -15.00 -3.51
N GLY A 508 -21.90 -13.90 -3.51
CA GLY A 508 -22.12 -12.79 -4.41
C GLY A 508 -21.44 -11.49 -3.96
N ILE A 509 -21.71 -10.45 -4.72
CA ILE A 509 -21.21 -9.09 -4.46
C ILE A 509 -22.36 -8.25 -3.91
N TYR A 510 -22.10 -7.61 -2.78
CA TYR A 510 -23.09 -6.82 -2.06
C TYR A 510 -22.55 -5.43 -1.73
N LYS A 511 -23.47 -4.50 -1.50
CA LYS A 511 -23.19 -3.16 -0.96
C LYS A 511 -23.80 -3.05 0.43
N ILE A 512 -22.97 -2.74 1.42
CA ILE A 512 -23.47 -2.30 2.72
C ILE A 512 -23.64 -0.79 2.63
N MET A 513 -24.89 -0.33 2.64
CA MET A 513 -25.26 1.07 2.52
C MET A 513 -25.51 1.63 3.91
N VAL A 514 -24.74 2.62 4.31
CA VAL A 514 -24.91 3.37 5.56
C VAL A 514 -25.53 4.72 5.20
N SER A 515 -26.70 5.00 5.71
CA SER A 515 -27.42 6.27 5.53
C SER A 515 -27.53 6.97 6.86
N ALA A 516 -27.22 8.25 6.91
CA ALA A 516 -27.36 9.08 8.11
C ALA A 516 -28.29 10.27 7.80
N THR A 517 -29.23 10.53 8.70
CA THR A 517 -30.14 11.70 8.66
C THR A 517 -29.89 12.53 9.91
N GLY A 518 -29.42 13.76 9.73
CA GLY A 518 -29.18 14.71 10.82
C GLY A 518 -30.47 15.37 11.32
N ASP A 519 -30.40 16.06 12.45
CA ASP A 519 -31.53 16.80 13.04
C ASP A 519 -31.95 18.01 12.18
N ASP A 520 -31.06 18.47 11.32
CA ASP A 520 -31.29 19.52 10.31
C ASP A 520 -31.98 18.99 9.03
N GLY A 521 -32.31 17.70 8.99
CA GLY A 521 -32.89 17.04 7.83
C GLY A 521 -31.88 16.68 6.74
N GLN A 522 -30.60 16.98 6.92
CA GLN A 522 -29.56 16.58 5.96
C GLN A 522 -29.48 15.05 5.93
N GLN A 523 -29.58 14.49 4.72
CA GLN A 523 -29.47 13.04 4.52
C GLN A 523 -28.26 12.73 3.63
N LEU A 524 -27.41 11.80 4.10
CA LEU A 524 -26.26 11.31 3.34
C LEU A 524 -26.22 9.78 3.40
N SER A 525 -25.97 9.16 2.23
CA SER A 525 -25.83 7.71 2.11
C SER A 525 -24.51 7.38 1.43
N VAL A 526 -23.76 6.47 2.02
CA VAL A 526 -22.47 5.97 1.52
C VAL A 526 -22.49 4.46 1.57
N SER A 527 -22.00 3.79 0.51
CA SER A 527 -21.92 2.34 0.48
C SER A 527 -20.49 1.84 0.39
N VAL A 528 -20.26 0.67 0.99
CA VAL A 528 -19.01 -0.10 0.87
C VAL A 528 -19.33 -1.46 0.26
N ARG A 529 -18.48 -1.91 -0.68
CA ARG A 529 -18.61 -3.21 -1.34
C ARG A 529 -18.11 -4.31 -0.42
N VAL A 530 -18.88 -5.39 -0.31
CA VAL A 530 -18.53 -6.61 0.41
C VAL A 530 -18.79 -7.81 -0.50
N ILE A 531 -17.85 -8.74 -0.55
CA ILE A 531 -17.98 -9.99 -1.28
C ILE A 531 -18.27 -11.11 -0.27
N VAL A 532 -19.29 -11.90 -0.52
CA VAL A 532 -19.57 -13.14 0.22
C VAL A 532 -19.17 -14.32 -0.64
N SER A 533 -18.21 -15.11 -0.17
CA SER A 533 -17.71 -16.28 -0.92
C SER A 533 -17.36 -17.40 0.03
N ARG A 534 -17.94 -18.57 -0.20
CA ARG A 534 -17.70 -19.79 0.58
C ARG A 534 -16.82 -20.77 -0.15
N VAL A 535 -16.15 -20.35 -1.21
CA VAL A 535 -15.40 -21.24 -2.11
C VAL A 535 -14.39 -22.15 -1.40
N LEU A 536 -13.78 -21.66 -0.30
CA LEU A 536 -12.79 -22.38 0.49
C LEU A 536 -13.30 -22.67 1.90
N ARG A 537 -13.14 -23.92 2.37
CA ARG A 537 -13.51 -24.36 3.72
C ARG A 537 -12.46 -25.30 4.30
N GLY A 538 -12.22 -25.20 5.61
CA GLY A 538 -11.50 -26.20 6.38
C GLY A 538 -10.04 -26.40 5.97
N PHE A 539 -9.31 -25.33 5.59
CA PHE A 539 -7.88 -25.46 5.29
C PHE A 539 -7.12 -25.93 6.52
N SER A 540 -6.36 -26.99 6.39
CA SER A 540 -5.54 -27.54 7.46
C SER A 540 -4.21 -28.07 6.96
N VAL A 541 -3.23 -28.09 7.86
CA VAL A 541 -1.85 -28.52 7.62
C VAL A 541 -1.46 -29.52 8.69
N ALA A 542 -1.13 -30.75 8.29
CA ALA A 542 -0.77 -31.82 9.20
C ALA A 542 0.37 -32.70 8.65
N PRO A 543 1.32 -33.11 9.48
CA PRO A 543 1.51 -32.72 10.88
C PRO A 543 2.01 -31.29 11.04
N ALA A 544 1.84 -30.66 12.21
CA ALA A 544 2.36 -29.32 12.48
C ALA A 544 3.89 -29.23 12.44
N ALA A 545 4.59 -30.36 12.58
CA ALA A 545 6.01 -30.52 12.35
C ALA A 545 6.25 -31.78 11.53
N PHE A 546 7.00 -31.67 10.42
CA PHE A 546 7.33 -32.79 9.55
C PHE A 546 8.84 -32.83 9.24
N SER A 547 9.35 -33.99 8.87
CA SER A 547 10.76 -34.21 8.58
C SER A 547 10.94 -34.72 7.15
N PRO A 548 11.20 -33.85 6.18
CA PRO A 548 11.38 -34.25 4.78
C PRO A 548 12.77 -34.87 4.53
N ASN A 549 13.16 -35.91 5.30
CA ASN A 549 14.45 -36.58 5.24
C ASN A 549 14.44 -37.93 4.54
N SER A 550 13.27 -38.42 4.12
CA SER A 550 13.04 -39.73 3.43
C SER A 550 13.31 -40.97 4.28
N ASP A 551 13.10 -40.90 5.60
CA ASP A 551 13.26 -42.01 6.51
C ASP A 551 11.95 -42.83 6.70
N GLY A 552 10.89 -42.49 5.98
CA GLY A 552 9.55 -43.09 6.06
C GLY A 552 8.73 -42.58 7.24
N ARG A 553 9.12 -41.48 7.90
CA ARG A 553 8.45 -40.97 9.11
C ARG A 553 8.19 -39.49 9.02
N ARG A 554 6.92 -39.12 8.86
CA ARG A 554 6.49 -37.74 8.73
C ARG A 554 7.24 -36.99 7.61
N ASP A 555 7.57 -37.73 6.53
CA ASP A 555 8.24 -37.16 5.36
C ASP A 555 7.34 -36.27 4.52
N GLU A 556 6.03 -36.36 4.73
CA GLU A 556 5.04 -35.62 3.95
C GLU A 556 4.19 -34.72 4.83
N LEU A 557 3.85 -33.56 4.28
CA LEU A 557 2.91 -32.60 4.81
C LEU A 557 1.59 -32.74 4.05
N ALA A 558 0.51 -33.10 4.74
CA ALA A 558 -0.82 -33.14 4.17
C ALA A 558 -1.44 -31.72 4.27
N LEU A 559 -1.83 -31.19 3.12
CA LEU A 559 -2.57 -29.93 2.97
C LEU A 559 -3.99 -30.32 2.57
N THR A 560 -4.96 -30.17 3.50
CA THR A 560 -6.35 -30.56 3.25
C THR A 560 -7.27 -29.36 3.30
N PHE A 561 -8.27 -29.34 2.44
CA PHE A 561 -9.28 -28.28 2.33
C PHE A 561 -10.49 -28.79 1.54
N GLU A 562 -11.57 -28.05 1.57
CA GLU A 562 -12.76 -28.34 0.75
C GLU A 562 -13.05 -27.13 -0.15
N LEU A 563 -13.34 -27.40 -1.42
CA LEU A 563 -13.84 -26.42 -2.38
C LEU A 563 -15.34 -26.61 -2.57
N LEU A 564 -16.13 -25.56 -2.38
CA LEU A 564 -17.58 -25.59 -2.59
C LEU A 564 -17.98 -25.35 -4.05
N GLY A 565 -17.02 -24.99 -4.90
CA GLY A 565 -17.12 -24.85 -6.35
C GLY A 565 -15.77 -25.11 -7.02
N PRO A 566 -15.74 -25.34 -8.34
CA PRO A 566 -14.46 -25.47 -9.06
C PRO A 566 -13.70 -24.14 -8.98
N ALA A 567 -12.38 -24.20 -8.72
CA ALA A 567 -11.57 -22.99 -8.52
C ALA A 567 -10.11 -23.23 -8.89
N GLU A 568 -9.42 -22.13 -9.20
CA GLU A 568 -7.96 -22.08 -9.30
C GLU A 568 -7.34 -22.05 -7.90
N VAL A 569 -6.47 -22.99 -7.62
CA VAL A 569 -5.80 -23.14 -6.33
C VAL A 569 -4.31 -22.92 -6.47
N LYS A 570 -3.74 -22.05 -5.61
CA LYS A 570 -2.30 -21.85 -5.47
C LYS A 570 -1.89 -22.11 -4.04
N LEU A 571 -1.11 -23.19 -3.84
CA LEU A 571 -0.46 -23.47 -2.57
C LEU A 571 0.98 -22.95 -2.61
N ARG A 572 1.32 -22.12 -1.65
CA ARG A 572 2.66 -21.56 -1.47
C ARG A 572 3.17 -21.84 -0.08
N VAL A 573 4.47 -22.03 0.02
CA VAL A 573 5.18 -22.11 1.30
C VAL A 573 6.06 -20.89 1.43
N LEU A 574 5.94 -20.21 2.57
CA LEU A 574 6.64 -18.97 2.87
C LEU A 574 7.57 -19.18 4.08
N LYS A 575 8.77 -18.60 4.06
CA LYS A 575 9.67 -18.47 5.22
C LYS A 575 9.85 -16.99 5.53
N ALA A 576 9.41 -16.55 6.71
CA ALA A 576 9.40 -15.13 7.09
C ALA A 576 8.76 -14.23 6.01
N GLY A 577 7.61 -14.62 5.47
CA GLY A 577 6.89 -13.90 4.43
C GLY A 577 7.48 -13.97 3.01
N LYS A 578 8.64 -14.61 2.82
CA LYS A 578 9.28 -14.79 1.51
C LYS A 578 8.91 -16.14 0.90
N TRP A 579 8.72 -16.17 -0.41
CA TRP A 579 8.46 -17.40 -1.15
C TRP A 579 9.60 -18.42 -0.93
N ALA A 580 9.22 -19.65 -0.61
CA ALA A 580 10.13 -20.77 -0.41
C ALA A 580 9.84 -21.93 -1.38
N ALA A 581 8.57 -22.31 -1.58
CA ALA A 581 8.16 -23.37 -2.49
C ALA A 581 6.71 -23.15 -2.96
N SER A 582 6.31 -23.89 -4.01
CA SER A 582 4.93 -23.96 -4.51
C SER A 582 4.53 -25.42 -4.65
N PRO A 583 3.93 -26.00 -3.60
CA PRO A 583 3.47 -27.40 -3.63
C PRO A 583 2.47 -27.71 -4.75
N PHE A 584 1.60 -26.75 -5.06
CA PHE A 584 0.57 -26.94 -6.09
C PHE A 584 0.14 -25.60 -6.72
N THR A 585 -0.18 -25.66 -8.01
CA THR A 585 -0.87 -24.57 -8.73
C THR A 585 -1.68 -25.20 -9.86
N GLY A 586 -2.99 -24.92 -9.90
CA GLY A 586 -3.89 -25.40 -10.97
C GLY A 586 -5.35 -25.38 -10.55
N ALA A 587 -6.23 -25.68 -11.50
CA ALA A 587 -7.67 -25.81 -11.28
C ALA A 587 -7.97 -27.13 -10.54
N LEU A 588 -8.87 -27.05 -9.56
CA LEU A 588 -9.40 -28.20 -8.86
C LEU A 588 -10.93 -28.19 -8.88
N PRO A 589 -11.58 -29.37 -8.94
CA PRO A 589 -13.04 -29.49 -8.88
C PRO A 589 -13.55 -29.22 -7.46
N ALA A 590 -14.85 -29.00 -7.33
CA ALA A 590 -15.53 -28.95 -6.05
C ALA A 590 -15.34 -30.24 -5.26
N GLY A 591 -15.39 -30.16 -3.94
CA GLY A 591 -15.29 -31.27 -2.99
C GLY A 591 -14.02 -31.24 -2.13
N PRO A 592 -13.84 -32.27 -1.28
CA PRO A 592 -12.67 -32.34 -0.41
C PRO A 592 -11.38 -32.61 -1.19
N GLN A 593 -10.34 -31.87 -0.87
CA GLN A 593 -9.03 -31.96 -1.48
C GLN A 593 -8.00 -32.39 -0.44
N LYS A 594 -7.06 -33.24 -0.83
CA LYS A 594 -5.91 -33.61 -0.03
C LYS A 594 -4.67 -33.65 -0.91
N LEU A 595 -3.76 -32.77 -0.66
CA LEU A 595 -2.47 -32.69 -1.37
C LEU A 595 -1.36 -33.10 -0.40
N LEU A 596 -0.55 -34.07 -0.79
CA LEU A 596 0.63 -34.49 -0.04
C LEU A 596 1.84 -33.83 -0.65
N TRP A 597 2.70 -33.27 0.19
CA TRP A 597 3.92 -32.59 -0.24
C TRP A 597 5.12 -33.04 0.58
N ASP A 598 6.16 -33.50 -0.10
CA ASP A 598 7.37 -34.10 0.45
C ASP A 598 8.47 -33.08 0.80
N GLY A 599 8.14 -31.80 0.86
CA GLY A 599 9.08 -30.74 1.18
C GLY A 599 9.98 -30.30 0.01
N ARG A 600 9.72 -30.71 -1.23
CA ARG A 600 10.53 -30.33 -2.39
C ARG A 600 10.52 -28.83 -2.65
N ARG A 601 11.72 -28.31 -2.96
CA ARG A 601 11.97 -26.94 -3.37
C ARG A 601 12.91 -26.98 -4.59
N GLY A 602 12.34 -27.04 -5.79
CA GLY A 602 13.14 -27.27 -7.00
C GLY A 602 13.88 -28.60 -6.93
N ALA A 603 15.20 -28.62 -7.13
CA ALA A 603 16.03 -29.81 -7.03
C ALA A 603 16.38 -30.22 -5.58
N GLY A 604 16.07 -29.38 -4.59
CA GLY A 604 16.35 -29.61 -3.16
C GLY A 604 15.08 -29.74 -2.33
N ARG A 605 15.25 -29.79 -1.00
CA ARG A 605 14.18 -29.81 0.00
C ARG A 605 14.21 -28.60 0.89
N LEU A 606 13.15 -28.37 1.68
CA LEU A 606 13.13 -27.32 2.68
C LEU A 606 14.27 -27.50 3.70
N LEU A 607 14.88 -26.40 4.06
CA LEU A 607 15.80 -26.32 5.19
C LEU A 607 15.00 -26.24 6.49
N ASP A 608 15.58 -26.73 7.58
CA ASP A 608 14.95 -26.67 8.89
C ASP A 608 14.51 -25.24 9.27
N GLY A 609 13.36 -25.14 9.91
CA GLY A 609 12.80 -23.88 10.37
C GLY A 609 11.28 -23.79 10.34
N ARG A 610 10.77 -22.63 10.74
CA ARG A 610 9.33 -22.33 10.72
C ARG A 610 8.92 -21.77 9.36
N TYR A 611 7.79 -22.23 8.88
CA TYR A 611 7.20 -21.87 7.60
C TYR A 611 5.71 -21.57 7.75
N THR A 612 5.15 -20.98 6.73
CA THR A 612 3.71 -20.73 6.57
C THR A 612 3.27 -21.37 5.27
N ALA A 613 2.26 -22.24 5.32
CA ALA A 613 1.54 -22.70 4.15
C ALA A 613 0.42 -21.71 3.85
N ALA A 614 0.44 -21.12 2.66
CA ALA A 614 -0.57 -20.19 2.18
C ALA A 614 -1.35 -20.82 1.03
N ILE A 615 -2.66 -20.98 1.20
CA ILE A 615 -3.57 -21.37 0.13
C ILE A 615 -4.27 -20.12 -0.41
N THR A 616 -4.24 -19.92 -1.71
CA THR A 616 -5.06 -18.92 -2.41
C THR A 616 -6.00 -19.66 -3.35
N VAL A 617 -7.30 -19.47 -3.16
CA VAL A 617 -8.36 -20.03 -3.99
C VAL A 617 -9.04 -18.89 -4.74
N THR A 618 -9.11 -18.99 -6.04
CA THR A 618 -9.71 -17.98 -6.92
C THR A 618 -10.84 -18.61 -7.73
N ASP A 619 -12.03 -18.06 -7.60
CA ASP A 619 -13.21 -18.37 -8.41
C ASP A 619 -13.65 -17.17 -9.24
N SER A 620 -14.84 -17.22 -9.83
CA SER A 620 -15.41 -16.13 -10.61
C SER A 620 -15.81 -14.88 -9.79
N LEU A 621 -15.94 -15.03 -8.46
CA LEU A 621 -16.39 -13.96 -7.55
C LEU A 621 -15.23 -13.29 -6.82
N SER A 622 -14.23 -14.09 -6.39
CA SER A 622 -13.22 -13.61 -5.44
C SER A 622 -11.91 -14.40 -5.48
N SER A 623 -10.93 -13.90 -4.75
CA SER A 623 -9.72 -14.62 -4.41
C SER A 623 -9.55 -14.61 -2.90
N VAL A 624 -9.62 -15.77 -2.28
CA VAL A 624 -9.53 -15.97 -0.82
C VAL A 624 -8.17 -16.57 -0.49
N THR A 625 -7.48 -16.02 0.51
CA THR A 625 -6.19 -16.55 0.99
C THR A 625 -6.28 -16.87 2.47
N GLN A 626 -5.84 -18.08 2.85
CA GLN A 626 -5.66 -18.52 4.23
C GLN A 626 -4.22 -18.97 4.45
N GLU A 627 -3.72 -18.77 5.67
CA GLU A 627 -2.33 -19.06 6.04
C GLU A 627 -2.27 -19.85 7.35
N LEU A 628 -1.49 -20.94 7.36
CA LEU A 628 -1.28 -21.75 8.54
C LEU A 628 0.21 -22.06 8.73
N PRO A 629 0.71 -21.98 9.99
CA PRO A 629 2.11 -22.25 10.28
C PRO A 629 2.41 -23.76 10.36
N PHE A 630 3.64 -24.12 10.01
CA PHE A 630 4.21 -25.45 10.25
C PHE A 630 5.72 -25.35 10.42
N THR A 631 6.34 -26.47 10.85
CA THR A 631 7.80 -26.57 11.03
C THR A 631 8.35 -27.70 10.15
N ALA A 632 9.45 -27.45 9.44
CA ALA A 632 10.29 -28.46 8.85
C ALA A 632 11.51 -28.66 9.77
N ASP A 633 11.79 -29.92 10.12
CA ASP A 633 12.87 -30.26 11.04
C ASP A 633 13.39 -31.66 10.73
N THR A 634 14.62 -31.75 10.22
CA THR A 634 15.29 -32.99 9.85
C THR A 634 16.35 -33.41 10.87
N ILE A 635 16.54 -32.63 11.94
CA ILE A 635 17.57 -32.86 12.93
C ILE A 635 17.01 -33.68 14.08
N ALA A 636 17.60 -34.86 14.30
CA ALA A 636 17.22 -35.70 15.41
C ALA A 636 17.74 -35.14 16.75
N PRO A 637 16.95 -35.26 17.84
CA PRO A 637 17.40 -34.85 19.16
C PRO A 637 18.62 -35.67 19.59
N LYS A 638 19.55 -34.98 20.29
CA LYS A 638 20.77 -35.63 20.84
C LYS A 638 20.58 -35.90 22.33
N LEU A 639 20.73 -37.16 22.70
CA LEU A 639 20.78 -37.58 24.10
C LEU A 639 22.23 -37.68 24.57
N GLY A 640 22.53 -37.13 25.74
CA GLY A 640 23.86 -37.15 26.35
C GLY A 640 23.80 -37.51 27.85
N ARG A 641 24.84 -38.21 28.35
CA ARG A 641 25.04 -38.43 29.79
C ARG A 641 25.66 -37.20 30.40
N ILE A 642 25.38 -36.97 31.68
CA ILE A 642 26.10 -35.98 32.48
C ILE A 642 27.08 -36.71 33.36
N ALA A 643 28.34 -36.37 33.31
CA ALA A 643 29.38 -37.01 34.10
C ALA A 643 29.07 -36.97 35.60
N GLY A 644 29.30 -38.08 36.29
CA GLY A 644 29.02 -38.24 37.73
C GLY A 644 27.54 -38.45 38.08
N THR A 645 26.62 -38.55 37.13
CA THR A 645 25.17 -38.74 37.39
C THR A 645 24.56 -39.76 36.44
N ALA A 646 24.12 -40.91 36.95
CA ALA A 646 23.53 -41.96 36.15
C ALA A 646 22.11 -41.64 35.63
N TRP A 647 21.38 -40.78 36.36
CA TRP A 647 19.97 -40.51 36.16
C TRP A 647 19.63 -39.08 35.71
N ARG A 648 20.65 -38.27 35.40
CA ARG A 648 20.51 -36.96 34.76
C ARG A 648 20.99 -37.06 33.33
N LEU A 649 20.14 -36.76 32.41
CA LEU A 649 20.41 -36.79 30.98
C LEU A 649 20.23 -35.37 30.39
N ARG A 650 21.02 -35.08 29.38
CA ARG A 650 20.89 -33.85 28.58
C ARG A 650 20.19 -34.22 27.26
N ILE A 651 19.29 -33.35 26.83
CA ILE A 651 18.68 -33.40 25.50
C ILE A 651 18.91 -32.07 24.79
N SER A 652 19.11 -32.12 23.46
CA SER A 652 19.42 -30.92 22.66
C SER A 652 18.19 -30.07 22.33
N GLU A 653 16.99 -30.63 22.43
CA GLU A 653 15.75 -29.99 21.98
C GLU A 653 14.51 -30.63 22.65
N PRO A 654 13.31 -30.03 22.53
CA PRO A 654 12.07 -30.62 23.01
C PRO A 654 11.81 -31.97 22.34
N ALA A 655 11.47 -32.97 23.12
CA ALA A 655 11.16 -34.31 22.60
C ALA A 655 10.34 -35.15 23.58
N THR A 656 9.63 -36.11 23.03
CA THR A 656 9.03 -37.22 23.80
C THR A 656 10.11 -38.25 24.08
N VAL A 657 10.46 -38.40 25.34
CA VAL A 657 11.48 -39.35 25.81
C VAL A 657 10.81 -40.61 26.31
N THR A 658 11.20 -41.78 25.77
CA THR A 658 10.71 -43.08 26.21
C THR A 658 11.86 -43.85 26.88
N ILE A 659 11.65 -44.29 28.10
CA ILE A 659 12.59 -45.08 28.89
C ILE A 659 12.04 -46.50 28.97
N VAL A 660 12.87 -47.43 28.57
CA VAL A 660 12.52 -48.89 28.59
C VAL A 660 13.45 -49.63 29.53
N SER A 661 12.92 -50.25 30.53
CA SER A 661 13.69 -50.98 31.54
C SER A 661 12.86 -52.14 32.10
N GLY A 662 13.42 -53.40 32.11
CA GLY A 662 12.75 -54.56 32.65
C GLY A 662 11.35 -54.81 32.10
N GLY A 663 11.12 -54.61 30.80
CA GLY A 663 9.81 -54.75 30.16
C GLY A 663 8.82 -53.58 30.39
N ARG A 664 9.15 -52.63 31.25
CA ARG A 664 8.35 -51.44 31.52
C ARG A 664 8.75 -50.27 30.61
N ARG A 665 7.76 -49.45 30.23
CA ARG A 665 7.94 -48.27 29.42
C ARG A 665 7.42 -47.06 30.18
N ILE A 666 8.27 -46.01 30.31
CA ILE A 666 7.91 -44.72 30.90
C ILE A 666 8.09 -43.67 29.82
N THR A 667 7.09 -42.85 29.60
CA THR A 667 7.15 -41.74 28.63
C THR A 667 7.15 -40.41 29.35
N LEU A 668 8.06 -39.52 28.98
CA LEU A 668 8.21 -38.16 29.49
C LEU A 668 8.15 -37.16 28.31
N ASP A 669 7.46 -36.10 28.49
CA ASP A 669 7.42 -35.01 27.51
C ASP A 669 8.35 -33.87 27.97
N VAL A 670 9.52 -33.80 27.38
CA VAL A 670 10.55 -32.81 27.69
C VAL A 670 10.30 -31.58 26.80
N LYS A 671 9.85 -30.49 27.41
CA LYS A 671 9.37 -29.28 26.71
C LYS A 671 10.45 -28.35 26.19
N ALA A 672 11.70 -28.49 26.62
CA ALA A 672 12.82 -27.64 26.21
C ALA A 672 14.15 -28.42 26.21
N ALA A 673 15.10 -27.92 25.41
CA ALA A 673 16.49 -28.38 25.53
C ALA A 673 17.01 -28.18 26.95
N GLY A 674 17.82 -29.12 27.45
CA GLY A 674 18.35 -29.02 28.79
C GLY A 674 18.57 -30.35 29.47
N VAL A 675 18.55 -30.34 30.80
CA VAL A 675 18.73 -31.52 31.63
C VAL A 675 17.40 -31.99 32.16
N PHE A 676 17.13 -33.27 32.05
CA PHE A 676 15.95 -33.90 32.63
C PHE A 676 16.35 -35.10 33.52
N LEU A 677 15.47 -35.42 34.47
CA LEU A 677 15.68 -36.54 35.40
C LEU A 677 14.94 -37.78 34.87
N VAL A 678 15.65 -38.91 34.84
CA VAL A 678 15.03 -40.23 34.61
C VAL A 678 14.38 -40.67 35.92
N PRO A 679 13.04 -40.94 35.97
CA PRO A 679 12.36 -41.39 37.17
C PRO A 679 12.95 -42.70 37.72
N ARG A 680 13.36 -42.74 38.97
CA ARG A 680 13.92 -43.94 39.62
C ARG A 680 12.86 -45.00 39.96
N ARG A 681 11.60 -44.59 40.25
CA ARG A 681 10.53 -45.55 40.55
C ARG A 681 10.11 -46.33 39.29
N GLY A 682 10.32 -47.65 39.34
CA GLY A 682 9.91 -48.56 38.25
C GLY A 682 10.95 -48.73 37.11
N VAL A 683 12.19 -48.23 37.29
CA VAL A 683 13.29 -48.44 36.36
C VAL A 683 14.32 -49.36 37.01
N ALA A 684 14.65 -50.52 36.41
CA ALA A 684 15.69 -51.41 36.83
C ALA A 684 17.08 -50.79 36.57
N LEU A 685 18.15 -51.40 37.13
CA LEU A 685 19.53 -50.91 37.04
C LEU A 685 20.07 -50.74 35.60
N ARG A 686 19.38 -51.20 34.58
CA ARG A 686 19.74 -50.96 33.17
C ARG A 686 18.48 -50.48 32.39
N ALA A 687 18.55 -49.31 31.77
CA ALA A 687 17.50 -48.74 30.96
C ALA A 687 18.03 -48.28 29.59
N ARG A 688 17.18 -48.40 28.57
CA ARG A 688 17.38 -47.75 27.26
C ARG A 688 16.49 -46.56 27.18
N VAL A 689 17.07 -45.44 26.79
CA VAL A 689 16.38 -44.17 26.63
C VAL A 689 16.29 -43.81 25.14
N TYR A 690 15.12 -43.56 24.67
CA TYR A 690 14.79 -43.15 23.31
C TYR A 690 14.23 -41.74 23.40
N ALA A 691 14.53 -40.91 22.43
CA ALA A 691 13.87 -39.63 22.28
C ALA A 691 13.39 -39.42 20.83
N ARG A 692 12.26 -38.79 20.71
CA ARG A 692 11.68 -38.46 19.42
C ARG A 692 11.09 -37.04 19.49
N ASP A 693 11.47 -36.19 18.56
CA ASP A 693 10.93 -34.81 18.45
C ASP A 693 9.51 -34.78 17.84
N ALA A 694 8.98 -33.55 17.73
CA ALA A 694 7.65 -33.31 17.15
C ALA A 694 7.59 -33.61 15.63
N ALA A 695 8.73 -33.56 14.94
CA ALA A 695 8.84 -33.84 13.50
C ALA A 695 9.00 -35.35 13.22
N GLY A 696 9.22 -36.16 14.23
CA GLY A 696 9.35 -37.62 14.13
C GLY A 696 10.77 -38.15 14.12
N ASN A 697 11.80 -37.26 14.15
CA ASN A 697 13.21 -37.67 14.15
C ASN A 697 13.57 -38.37 15.46
N ALA A 698 14.28 -39.46 15.36
CA ALA A 698 14.62 -40.29 16.51
C ALA A 698 16.11 -40.13 16.89
N ALA A 699 16.36 -39.86 18.14
CA ALA A 699 17.70 -39.88 18.71
C ALA A 699 18.33 -41.28 18.64
N LYS A 700 19.66 -41.34 18.57
CA LYS A 700 20.36 -42.62 18.83
C LYS A 700 20.03 -43.06 20.27
N PRO A 701 19.60 -44.30 20.47
CA PRO A 701 19.25 -44.77 21.78
C PRO A 701 20.44 -44.68 22.75
N LEU A 702 20.17 -44.21 23.95
CA LEU A 702 21.18 -44.09 25.01
C LEU A 702 20.92 -45.19 26.08
N SER A 703 21.95 -46.01 26.36
CA SER A 703 21.86 -46.95 27.49
C SER A 703 22.29 -46.23 28.78
N VAL A 704 21.52 -46.41 29.83
CA VAL A 704 21.76 -45.88 31.17
C VAL A 704 21.95 -47.06 32.11
N PRO A 705 23.01 -47.09 32.94
CA PRO A 705 23.30 -48.20 33.85
C PRO A 705 22.27 -48.37 34.93
#